data_87c8c5b101d7b7e9b391a86a87433d06
#
_entry.id   87c8c5b101d7b7e9b391a86a87433d06
#
_cell.length_a   1.000
_cell.length_b   1.000
_cell.length_c   1.000
_cell.angle_alpha   90.00
_cell.angle_beta   90.00
_cell.angle_gamma   90.00
#
_symmetry.space_group_name_H-M   'P 1'
#
loop_
_entity.id
_entity.type
_entity.pdbx_description
1 polymer ?
#
loop_
_entity_poly.entity_id
_entity_poly.type
_entity_poly.pdbx_seq_one_letter_code
_entity_poly.pdbx_strand_id
1 'polypeptide(L)'
;MAAALAVSALFPARIMAGELSALTRVNVQNIVEATVPQSMMIGNVKVNSVAADDAQRCVTIDLNETYAYVPFTHDSINRLTAEIAKALPKQYSGYKVALTIDGNEIDAYMPLFGRDVQRKHEKRFITRVEPKFTYKSGLDGNIIALWQSHGWYFEPKLNRWEWQRARIFQTVEDLYTQSFVMPYLMPMLENAGAIVMSPRERDTSSYEAIIDADGGYAQPGYSETKGSEKWEKGEGTGFAYKRKQYEGFQNPFTEGAYRVVKATKNKKKLSTASWNVIMPEAGTYAVYISYKSLPNSATDVAYRINALDGEHNFVVNQQMGGGTWIYLGHFPLLKGMNRNVVEVLNYSEKGKDAVVTADAVKVGGGMGNIARKVQALAENVKSSEQKAEKPLDLPDIDYRNQISDHPRYTEGARYFLQWAGVPDSIYSPTQGVNDYTDDYRCRGTWVNYLAGGSEVYPQYGGLKIPVDLSFAFHSDAGTTMNDDIIGTLGIYCTNKFGNYANGTPRITSRTYTDMVMTNIVNDVRRQYEPLWTRRGMWDKSYFEARVPEVPAMLLELLSHQNFADMKYGLDPNFRFTVSRAIYKGMLEFIAKRDGRDYVVQPLPVSNFAITQVGDNKFSLTWKATTDTLCDKAEATSFVVWERVGKGAFKMLDVVKEPQMEVTITDNEIHSYKIEAMNAGGRSFPSEVLACGVAEGSKGTVMVVNGFTRVSAPDWFDAGEMAGFYDEKDHGVPYMNDICFIGSQFEFRRNIPWMDDDAAGFGASRSNYETAVIAGNTFDY
;
A
#
# COMPACT_ATOMS: atom_id res chain seq x y z
N MET A 1 -15.65 33.50 -36.28
CA MET A 1 -14.91 32.90 -37.41
C MET A 1 -13.47 32.77 -37.03
N ALA A 2 -13.05 31.60 -36.67
CA ALA A 2 -11.66 31.22 -36.50
C ALA A 2 -11.53 29.81 -37.08
N ALA A 3 -10.74 29.70 -38.12
CA ALA A 3 -10.58 28.50 -38.92
C ALA A 3 -9.75 27.46 -38.17
N ALA A 4 -10.29 26.27 -38.00
CA ALA A 4 -9.55 25.09 -37.56
C ALA A 4 -8.73 24.58 -38.74
N LEU A 5 -7.42 24.68 -38.64
CA LEU A 5 -6.49 23.97 -39.54
C LEU A 5 -6.44 22.50 -39.13
N ALA A 6 -7.09 21.66 -39.90
CA ALA A 6 -6.91 20.23 -39.88
C ALA A 6 -5.57 19.91 -40.55
N VAL A 7 -4.56 19.54 -39.74
CA VAL A 7 -3.35 18.91 -40.26
C VAL A 7 -3.68 17.44 -40.54
N SER A 8 -4.03 17.15 -41.79
CA SER A 8 -4.08 15.79 -42.28
C SER A 8 -2.64 15.28 -42.43
N ALA A 9 -2.20 14.42 -41.49
CA ALA A 9 -0.98 13.67 -41.64
C ALA A 9 -1.17 12.72 -42.84
N LEU A 10 -0.57 13.08 -43.95
CA LEU A 10 -0.32 12.17 -45.08
C LEU A 10 0.63 11.08 -44.60
N PHE A 11 0.10 9.89 -44.31
CA PHE A 11 0.91 8.70 -44.21
C PHE A 11 1.48 8.42 -45.61
N PRO A 12 2.81 8.39 -45.81
CA PRO A 12 3.37 7.96 -47.08
C PRO A 12 2.98 6.50 -47.28
N ALA A 13 2.53 6.18 -48.48
CA ALA A 13 2.25 4.82 -48.90
C ALA A 13 3.46 3.93 -48.49
N ARG A 14 3.26 2.94 -47.63
CA ARG A 14 4.26 1.93 -47.30
C ARG A 14 4.64 1.24 -48.59
N ILE A 15 5.84 1.56 -49.13
CA ILE A 15 6.52 0.72 -50.08
C ILE A 15 6.74 -0.59 -49.33
N MET A 16 6.23 -1.71 -49.86
CA MET A 16 6.30 -3.02 -49.21
C MET A 16 7.76 -3.37 -48.98
N ALA A 17 8.20 -3.30 -47.73
CA ALA A 17 9.49 -3.83 -47.32
C ALA A 17 9.52 -5.33 -47.63
N GLY A 18 10.56 -5.81 -48.31
CA GLY A 18 10.68 -7.21 -48.65
C GLY A 18 11.01 -8.05 -47.42
N GLU A 19 10.18 -9.07 -47.14
CA GLU A 19 10.47 -10.02 -46.06
C GLU A 19 11.74 -10.83 -46.36
N LEU A 20 12.67 -10.94 -45.39
CA LEU A 20 13.91 -11.67 -45.54
C LEU A 20 13.68 -13.19 -45.47
N SER A 21 14.69 -13.94 -45.92
CA SER A 21 14.61 -15.41 -45.99
C SER A 21 14.28 -16.04 -44.60
N ALA A 22 13.63 -17.20 -44.62
CA ALA A 22 13.33 -17.99 -43.43
C ALA A 22 14.57 -18.29 -42.57
N LEU A 23 15.74 -18.51 -43.21
CA LEU A 23 17.01 -18.76 -42.53
C LEU A 23 17.47 -17.52 -41.76
N THR A 24 17.32 -16.32 -42.32
CA THR A 24 17.65 -15.07 -41.63
C THR A 24 16.77 -14.89 -40.44
N ARG A 25 15.46 -15.15 -40.57
CA ARG A 25 14.51 -15.07 -39.47
C ARG A 25 14.87 -16.04 -38.32
N VAL A 26 15.25 -17.27 -38.62
CA VAL A 26 15.70 -18.24 -37.61
C VAL A 26 16.98 -17.77 -36.89
N ASN A 27 17.93 -17.21 -37.61
CA ASN A 27 19.15 -16.68 -37.00
C ASN A 27 18.83 -15.50 -36.05
N VAL A 28 17.96 -14.60 -36.47
CA VAL A 28 17.50 -13.47 -35.61
C VAL A 28 16.72 -13.99 -34.42
N GLN A 29 15.84 -14.99 -34.59
CA GLN A 29 15.11 -15.63 -33.52
C GLN A 29 16.05 -16.15 -32.40
N ASN A 30 17.10 -16.90 -32.80
CA ASN A 30 18.07 -17.44 -31.84
C ASN A 30 18.82 -16.33 -31.07
N ILE A 31 19.15 -15.21 -31.71
CA ILE A 31 19.80 -14.07 -31.08
C ILE A 31 18.85 -13.42 -30.08
N VAL A 32 17.59 -13.20 -30.45
CA VAL A 32 16.57 -12.59 -29.58
C VAL A 32 16.32 -13.47 -28.38
N GLU A 33 16.12 -14.78 -28.56
CA GLU A 33 15.91 -15.72 -27.43
C GLU A 33 17.08 -15.74 -26.46
N ALA A 34 18.32 -15.66 -26.96
CA ALA A 34 19.51 -15.61 -26.11
C ALA A 34 19.59 -14.34 -25.22
N THR A 35 18.83 -13.29 -25.52
CA THR A 35 18.77 -12.08 -24.73
C THR A 35 17.73 -12.12 -23.61
N VAL A 36 16.82 -13.11 -23.63
CA VAL A 36 15.80 -13.28 -22.58
C VAL A 36 16.49 -13.81 -21.30
N PRO A 37 16.40 -13.10 -20.17
CA PRO A 37 17.00 -13.57 -18.94
C PRO A 37 16.40 -14.91 -18.48
N GLN A 38 17.21 -15.80 -17.94
CA GLN A 38 16.76 -17.09 -17.41
C GLN A 38 15.73 -16.94 -16.26
N SER A 39 15.69 -15.77 -15.63
CA SER A 39 14.69 -15.43 -14.60
C SER A 39 13.29 -15.12 -15.17
N MET A 40 13.05 -15.40 -16.45
CA MET A 40 11.77 -15.09 -17.09
C MET A 40 11.14 -16.31 -17.72
N MET A 41 9.97 -16.71 -17.24
CA MET A 41 9.08 -17.68 -17.90
C MET A 41 7.95 -16.93 -18.60
N ILE A 42 8.30 -16.07 -19.53
CA ILE A 42 7.34 -15.16 -20.17
C ILE A 42 6.64 -15.79 -21.41
N GLY A 43 6.77 -17.07 -21.58
CA GLY A 43 6.31 -17.74 -22.80
C GLY A 43 7.31 -17.60 -23.96
N ASN A 44 6.91 -18.02 -25.16
CA ASN A 44 7.80 -18.02 -26.30
C ASN A 44 7.93 -16.63 -26.91
N VAL A 45 9.11 -16.04 -26.80
CA VAL A 45 9.46 -14.86 -27.58
C VAL A 45 9.58 -15.27 -29.04
N LYS A 46 8.95 -14.52 -29.95
CA LYS A 46 8.92 -14.81 -31.37
C LYS A 46 9.29 -13.59 -32.19
N VAL A 47 10.08 -13.82 -33.24
CA VAL A 47 10.26 -12.86 -34.32
C VAL A 47 9.11 -13.03 -35.31
N ASN A 48 8.19 -12.04 -35.30
CA ASN A 48 7.03 -12.05 -36.22
C ASN A 48 7.44 -11.87 -37.67
N SER A 49 8.35 -10.90 -37.91
CA SER A 49 8.87 -10.63 -39.25
C SER A 49 10.28 -10.02 -39.22
N VAL A 50 11.01 -10.19 -40.34
CA VAL A 50 12.28 -9.51 -40.61
C VAL A 50 12.14 -8.90 -41.98
N ALA A 51 12.06 -7.58 -42.09
CA ALA A 51 11.80 -6.90 -43.37
C ALA A 51 12.83 -5.81 -43.64
N ALA A 52 13.31 -5.71 -44.89
CA ALA A 52 14.24 -4.69 -45.31
C ALA A 52 13.56 -3.61 -46.15
N ASP A 53 13.88 -2.37 -45.85
CA ASP A 53 13.57 -1.19 -46.66
C ASP A 53 14.86 -0.65 -47.24
N ASP A 54 15.06 -0.94 -48.54
CA ASP A 54 16.27 -0.53 -49.24
C ASP A 54 16.36 0.98 -49.46
N ALA A 55 15.22 1.66 -49.53
CA ALA A 55 15.18 3.10 -49.72
C ALA A 55 15.64 3.84 -48.44
N GLN A 56 15.29 3.32 -47.28
CA GLN A 56 15.71 3.86 -45.99
C GLN A 56 16.98 3.21 -45.43
N ARG A 57 17.50 2.18 -46.11
CA ARG A 57 18.60 1.35 -45.61
C ARG A 57 18.38 0.86 -44.18
N CYS A 58 17.18 0.34 -43.91
CA CYS A 58 16.77 -0.14 -42.60
C CYS A 58 16.24 -1.57 -42.67
N VAL A 59 16.62 -2.40 -41.69
CA VAL A 59 16.02 -3.71 -41.47
C VAL A 59 15.20 -3.61 -40.19
N THR A 60 13.89 -3.83 -40.30
CA THR A 60 12.97 -3.85 -39.19
C THR A 60 12.70 -5.28 -38.73
N ILE A 61 12.85 -5.53 -37.45
CA ILE A 61 12.55 -6.81 -36.82
C ILE A 61 11.36 -6.58 -35.89
N ASP A 62 10.24 -7.23 -36.21
CA ASP A 62 9.06 -7.18 -35.39
C ASP A 62 9.01 -8.39 -34.44
N LEU A 63 8.89 -8.14 -33.16
CA LEU A 63 8.82 -9.11 -32.06
C LEU A 63 7.39 -9.23 -31.58
N ASN A 64 7.02 -10.37 -31.02
CA ASN A 64 5.71 -10.52 -30.41
C ASN A 64 5.64 -9.79 -29.04
N GLU A 65 4.41 -9.58 -28.53
CA GLU A 65 4.11 -8.91 -27.25
C GLU A 65 4.95 -9.45 -26.07
N THR A 66 5.27 -10.75 -26.10
CA THR A 66 6.06 -11.39 -25.03
C THR A 66 7.41 -10.72 -24.79
N TYR A 67 8.03 -10.14 -25.83
CA TYR A 67 9.30 -9.43 -25.66
C TYR A 67 9.14 -8.14 -24.82
N ALA A 68 7.94 -7.54 -24.76
CA ALA A 68 7.68 -6.38 -23.91
C ALA A 68 7.80 -6.70 -22.40
N TYR A 69 7.79 -7.98 -22.02
CA TYR A 69 7.93 -8.40 -20.61
C TYR A 69 9.38 -8.42 -20.14
N VAL A 70 10.35 -8.37 -21.06
CA VAL A 70 11.77 -8.35 -20.74
C VAL A 70 12.17 -6.96 -20.21
N PRO A 71 12.91 -6.85 -19.08
CA PRO A 71 13.51 -5.58 -18.70
C PRO A 71 14.64 -5.26 -19.68
N PHE A 72 14.59 -4.09 -20.30
CA PHE A 72 15.64 -3.66 -21.21
C PHE A 72 16.03 -2.20 -20.98
N THR A 73 17.28 -1.90 -21.34
CA THR A 73 17.89 -0.58 -21.28
C THR A 73 18.36 -0.20 -22.67
N HIS A 74 18.68 1.08 -22.89
CA HIS A 74 19.30 1.51 -24.14
C HIS A 74 20.54 0.68 -24.51
N ASP A 75 21.39 0.37 -23.51
CA ASP A 75 22.60 -0.43 -23.75
C ASP A 75 22.29 -1.88 -24.14
N SER A 76 21.28 -2.50 -23.54
CA SER A 76 20.89 -3.87 -23.92
C SER A 76 20.30 -3.91 -25.32
N ILE A 77 19.48 -2.93 -25.69
CA ILE A 77 18.92 -2.83 -27.05
C ILE A 77 20.00 -2.52 -28.08
N ASN A 78 20.93 -1.61 -27.78
CA ASN A 78 22.06 -1.32 -28.68
C ASN A 78 22.93 -2.56 -28.91
N ARG A 79 23.18 -3.37 -27.89
CA ARG A 79 23.90 -4.65 -28.07
C ARG A 79 23.11 -5.62 -28.91
N LEU A 80 21.81 -5.79 -28.64
CA LEU A 80 20.95 -6.68 -29.42
C LEU A 80 20.93 -6.28 -30.93
N THR A 81 20.70 -5.00 -31.22
CA THR A 81 20.69 -4.51 -32.60
C THR A 81 22.03 -4.70 -33.30
N ALA A 82 23.16 -4.53 -32.58
CA ALA A 82 24.49 -4.76 -33.10
C ALA A 82 24.76 -6.25 -33.42
N GLU A 83 24.29 -7.17 -32.53
CA GLU A 83 24.42 -8.62 -32.80
C GLU A 83 23.55 -9.06 -33.97
N ILE A 84 22.33 -8.56 -34.08
CA ILE A 84 21.46 -8.82 -35.22
C ILE A 84 22.10 -8.30 -36.52
N ALA A 85 22.64 -7.07 -36.51
CA ALA A 85 23.29 -6.50 -37.68
C ALA A 85 24.43 -7.37 -38.22
N LYS A 86 25.19 -8.04 -37.34
CA LYS A 86 26.26 -8.99 -37.74
C LYS A 86 25.71 -10.28 -38.39
N ALA A 87 24.51 -10.69 -38.01
CA ALA A 87 23.87 -11.91 -38.50
C ALA A 87 23.06 -11.71 -39.79
N LEU A 88 22.85 -10.46 -40.21
CA LEU A 88 22.16 -10.15 -41.47
C LEU A 88 23.00 -10.57 -42.70
N PRO A 89 22.35 -10.90 -43.81
CA PRO A 89 23.06 -11.15 -45.12
C PRO A 89 23.93 -9.95 -45.50
N LYS A 90 25.09 -10.24 -46.17
CA LYS A 90 26.08 -9.21 -46.52
C LYS A 90 25.52 -8.03 -47.32
N GLN A 91 24.47 -8.22 -48.10
CA GLN A 91 23.81 -7.17 -48.87
C GLN A 91 23.18 -6.08 -47.98
N TYR A 92 22.86 -6.40 -46.70
CA TYR A 92 22.34 -5.46 -45.73
C TYR A 92 23.42 -4.92 -44.77
N SER A 93 24.68 -5.13 -45.11
CA SER A 93 25.78 -4.56 -44.32
C SER A 93 25.68 -3.04 -44.27
N GLY A 94 25.71 -2.47 -43.07
CA GLY A 94 25.57 -1.02 -42.84
C GLY A 94 24.14 -0.49 -42.93
N TYR A 95 23.12 -1.37 -42.95
CA TYR A 95 21.75 -0.96 -42.74
C TYR A 95 21.51 -0.74 -41.23
N LYS A 96 20.65 0.23 -40.91
CA LYS A 96 20.15 0.41 -39.52
C LYS A 96 19.26 -0.80 -39.18
N VAL A 97 19.43 -1.35 -37.98
CA VAL A 97 18.49 -2.33 -37.40
C VAL A 97 17.52 -1.61 -36.49
N ALA A 98 16.23 -1.71 -36.81
CA ALA A 98 15.14 -1.20 -35.98
C ALA A 98 14.36 -2.38 -35.34
N LEU A 99 13.99 -2.27 -34.09
CA LEU A 99 13.18 -3.25 -33.40
C LEU A 99 11.80 -2.68 -33.13
N THR A 100 10.78 -3.51 -33.36
CA THR A 100 9.38 -3.22 -32.99
C THR A 100 8.82 -4.37 -32.18
N ILE A 101 7.80 -4.10 -31.40
CA ILE A 101 7.02 -5.10 -30.66
C ILE A 101 5.55 -4.91 -31.08
N ASP A 102 4.99 -5.89 -31.76
CA ASP A 102 3.66 -5.81 -32.40
C ASP A 102 3.48 -4.49 -33.17
N GLY A 103 4.49 -4.12 -33.96
CA GLY A 103 4.50 -2.92 -34.79
C GLY A 103 4.80 -1.61 -34.09
N ASN A 104 4.93 -1.57 -32.78
CA ASN A 104 5.32 -0.37 -32.02
C ASN A 104 6.86 -0.33 -31.87
N GLU A 105 7.46 0.84 -32.08
CA GLU A 105 8.91 1.00 -31.93
C GLU A 105 9.35 0.66 -30.48
N ILE A 106 10.47 -0.07 -30.36
CA ILE A 106 10.96 -0.49 -29.03
C ILE A 106 11.30 0.70 -28.13
N ASP A 107 11.65 1.85 -28.72
CA ASP A 107 11.91 3.09 -28.00
C ASP A 107 10.67 3.61 -27.23
N ALA A 108 9.46 3.24 -27.68
CA ALA A 108 8.22 3.57 -26.96
C ALA A 108 8.12 2.87 -25.60
N TYR A 109 8.82 1.75 -25.41
CA TYR A 109 8.84 0.97 -24.19
C TYR A 109 9.99 1.36 -23.24
N MET A 110 10.88 2.24 -23.68
CA MET A 110 12.07 2.61 -22.89
C MET A 110 11.70 3.52 -21.71
N PRO A 111 12.40 3.39 -20.58
CA PRO A 111 12.20 4.28 -19.43
C PRO A 111 12.36 5.75 -19.80
N LEU A 112 11.42 6.59 -19.37
CA LEU A 112 11.40 8.03 -19.68
C LEU A 112 12.23 8.89 -18.71
N PHE A 113 13.12 8.29 -17.94
CA PHE A 113 13.96 9.02 -16.96
C PHE A 113 14.92 9.99 -17.64
N GLY A 114 15.08 11.18 -17.04
CA GLY A 114 15.99 12.21 -17.55
C GLY A 114 15.39 13.14 -18.60
N ARG A 115 14.13 13.03 -18.95
CA ARG A 115 13.42 13.98 -19.80
C ARG A 115 12.64 14.96 -18.92
N ASP A 116 13.22 16.05 -18.51
CA ASP A 116 12.65 17.28 -17.87
C ASP A 116 11.32 17.15 -17.05
N VAL A 117 11.12 16.06 -16.34
CA VAL A 117 9.96 15.88 -15.49
C VAL A 117 10.39 16.01 -14.03
N GLN A 118 10.85 17.18 -13.64
CA GLN A 118 11.00 17.52 -12.23
C GLN A 118 9.61 17.70 -11.61
N ARG A 119 9.11 16.66 -10.95
CA ARG A 119 7.95 16.78 -10.08
C ARG A 119 8.38 16.88 -8.62
N LYS A 120 8.60 18.07 -8.15
CA LYS A 120 8.43 18.37 -6.73
C LYS A 120 6.99 18.81 -6.55
N HIS A 121 6.23 18.14 -5.70
CA HIS A 121 4.95 18.68 -5.26
C HIS A 121 5.21 20.07 -4.68
N GLU A 122 4.68 21.11 -5.31
CA GLU A 122 4.87 22.49 -4.87
C GLU A 122 4.35 22.69 -3.44
N LYS A 123 3.38 21.87 -3.03
CA LYS A 123 2.75 21.95 -1.72
C LYS A 123 2.64 20.57 -1.10
N ARG A 124 3.24 20.40 0.07
CA ARG A 124 3.09 19.17 0.86
C ARG A 124 1.67 19.07 1.42
N PHE A 125 1.13 17.85 1.46
CA PHE A 125 -0.16 17.56 2.07
C PHE A 125 -0.05 17.46 3.59
N ILE A 126 0.80 16.54 4.08
CA ILE A 126 1.10 16.34 5.50
C ILE A 126 2.61 16.37 5.68
N THR A 127 3.06 17.01 6.75
CA THR A 127 4.46 16.96 7.19
C THR A 127 4.48 16.52 8.65
N ARG A 128 5.13 15.43 8.95
CA ARG A 128 5.44 15.02 10.32
C ARG A 128 6.64 15.84 10.79
N VAL A 129 6.48 16.57 11.89
CA VAL A 129 7.54 17.40 12.45
C VAL A 129 8.30 16.61 13.51
N GLU A 130 9.24 15.79 13.08
CA GLU A 130 10.15 15.06 13.97
C GLU A 130 11.51 15.76 13.98
N PRO A 131 11.97 16.29 15.11
CA PRO A 131 13.13 17.19 15.12
C PRO A 131 14.46 16.53 14.76
N LYS A 132 14.54 15.19 14.79
CA LYS A 132 15.80 14.45 14.58
C LYS A 132 15.88 13.65 13.28
N PHE A 133 14.81 13.60 12.47
CA PHE A 133 14.75 12.72 11.29
C PHE A 133 14.35 13.48 10.03
N THR A 134 15.15 13.30 8.99
CA THR A 134 14.83 13.74 7.63
C THR A 134 15.23 12.65 6.65
N TYR A 135 14.26 12.05 5.95
CA TYR A 135 14.51 10.98 5.00
C TYR A 135 14.63 11.52 3.57
N LYS A 136 15.56 12.44 3.35
CA LYS A 136 15.73 13.16 2.07
C LYS A 136 16.01 12.23 0.89
N SER A 137 16.63 11.07 1.15
CA SER A 137 16.91 10.05 0.14
C SER A 137 15.89 8.90 0.15
N GLY A 138 14.88 8.98 0.99
CA GLY A 138 13.72 8.06 1.06
C GLY A 138 12.54 8.56 0.24
N LEU A 139 11.35 8.47 0.83
CA LEU A 139 10.06 8.82 0.23
C LEU A 139 9.41 10.06 0.87
N ASP A 140 10.19 10.91 1.55
CA ASP A 140 9.67 12.08 2.28
C ASP A 140 8.84 12.99 1.39
N GLY A 141 7.55 13.11 1.74
CA GLY A 141 6.56 13.93 1.03
C GLY A 141 5.92 13.27 -0.19
N ASN A 142 6.29 12.05 -0.55
CA ASN A 142 5.60 11.28 -1.59
C ASN A 142 4.30 10.68 -1.06
N ILE A 143 3.29 10.59 -1.93
CA ILE A 143 1.95 10.09 -1.60
C ILE A 143 1.66 8.86 -2.44
N ILE A 144 1.44 7.73 -1.77
CA ILE A 144 1.22 6.44 -2.41
C ILE A 144 -0.19 5.95 -2.05
N ALA A 145 -1.02 5.71 -3.06
CA ALA A 145 -2.31 5.05 -2.90
C ALA A 145 -2.12 3.54 -3.09
N LEU A 146 -2.46 2.75 -2.08
CA LEU A 146 -2.32 1.31 -2.17
C LEU A 146 -3.45 0.56 -1.45
N TRP A 147 -3.70 -0.66 -1.87
CA TRP A 147 -4.67 -1.54 -1.25
C TRP A 147 -4.29 -3.01 -1.43
N GLN A 148 -4.78 -3.77 -0.47
CA GLN A 148 -4.72 -5.20 -0.43
C GLN A 148 -6.00 -5.79 -1.05
N SER A 149 -5.91 -6.37 -2.22
CA SER A 149 -6.94 -7.16 -2.90
C SER A 149 -8.41 -6.80 -2.57
N HIS A 150 -9.18 -7.82 -2.29
CA HIS A 150 -10.61 -7.80 -2.00
C HIS A 150 -10.89 -7.67 -0.50
N GLY A 151 -12.15 -7.88 -0.09
CA GLY A 151 -12.56 -7.87 1.31
C GLY A 151 -13.96 -8.45 1.48
N TRP A 152 -14.34 -8.66 2.73
CA TRP A 152 -15.65 -9.15 3.12
C TRP A 152 -16.76 -8.28 2.54
N TYR A 153 -17.74 -8.87 1.86
CA TYR A 153 -18.82 -8.15 1.17
C TYR A 153 -20.14 -8.87 1.31
N PHE A 154 -21.23 -8.18 1.04
CA PHE A 154 -22.56 -8.77 1.03
C PHE A 154 -22.96 -9.19 -0.38
N GLU A 155 -23.29 -10.50 -0.57
CA GLU A 155 -23.81 -11.02 -1.84
C GLU A 155 -25.35 -11.07 -1.80
N PRO A 156 -26.03 -10.13 -2.47
CA PRO A 156 -27.49 -10.05 -2.40
C PRO A 156 -28.20 -11.30 -2.93
N LYS A 157 -27.65 -11.98 -3.93
CA LYS A 157 -28.26 -13.18 -4.52
C LYS A 157 -28.29 -14.34 -3.53
N LEU A 158 -27.29 -14.42 -2.65
CA LEU A 158 -27.17 -15.44 -1.63
C LEU A 158 -27.70 -14.99 -0.26
N ASN A 159 -28.08 -13.72 -0.14
CA ASN A 159 -28.54 -13.10 1.11
C ASN A 159 -27.58 -13.35 2.29
N ARG A 160 -26.27 -13.23 2.04
CA ARG A 160 -25.24 -13.45 3.05
C ARG A 160 -24.02 -12.58 2.82
N TRP A 161 -23.24 -12.37 3.89
CA TRP A 161 -21.89 -11.87 3.79
C TRP A 161 -20.93 -13.01 3.46
N GLU A 162 -19.94 -12.74 2.62
CA GLU A 162 -18.93 -13.72 2.24
C GLU A 162 -17.60 -13.08 1.81
N TRP A 163 -16.56 -13.90 1.71
CA TRP A 163 -15.31 -13.53 1.06
C TRP A 163 -15.48 -13.53 -0.46
N GLN A 164 -14.71 -12.70 -1.14
CA GLN A 164 -14.74 -12.63 -2.60
C GLN A 164 -14.01 -13.81 -3.27
N ARG A 165 -13.24 -14.57 -2.51
CA ARG A 165 -12.47 -15.71 -3.01
C ARG A 165 -12.66 -16.94 -2.11
N ALA A 166 -12.42 -18.12 -2.72
CA ALA A 166 -12.50 -19.38 -2.03
C ALA A 166 -11.47 -19.49 -0.90
N ARG A 167 -11.89 -20.05 0.23
CA ARG A 167 -11.01 -20.37 1.34
C ARG A 167 -10.23 -21.65 1.04
N ILE A 168 -8.90 -21.56 1.13
CA ILE A 168 -8.02 -22.71 1.00
C ILE A 168 -6.71 -22.45 1.76
N PHE A 169 -6.04 -23.49 2.24
CA PHE A 169 -4.78 -23.37 2.97
C PHE A 169 -4.84 -22.38 4.17
N GLN A 170 -5.87 -22.50 5.01
CA GLN A 170 -6.08 -21.70 6.22
C GLN A 170 -6.36 -20.19 5.99
N THR A 171 -6.47 -19.76 4.74
CA THR A 171 -6.65 -18.34 4.40
C THR A 171 -7.58 -18.15 3.20
N VAL A 172 -7.72 -16.90 2.82
CA VAL A 172 -8.43 -16.44 1.63
C VAL A 172 -7.68 -15.27 1.04
N GLU A 173 -7.75 -15.03 -0.27
CA GLU A 173 -7.05 -13.90 -0.90
C GLU A 173 -7.29 -12.57 -0.19
N ASP A 174 -8.54 -12.34 0.22
CA ASP A 174 -8.99 -11.12 0.91
C ASP A 174 -8.19 -10.78 2.18
N LEU A 175 -7.67 -11.79 2.88
CA LEU A 175 -6.85 -11.63 4.08
C LEU A 175 -5.36 -11.94 3.84
N TYR A 176 -5.08 -12.86 2.92
CA TYR A 176 -3.72 -13.24 2.57
C TYR A 176 -2.91 -12.01 2.12
N THR A 177 -3.45 -11.21 1.21
CA THR A 177 -2.79 -10.00 0.71
C THR A 177 -2.61 -8.94 1.79
N GLN A 178 -3.54 -8.87 2.76
CA GLN A 178 -3.40 -7.97 3.93
C GLN A 178 -2.16 -8.29 4.77
N SER A 179 -1.82 -9.57 4.89
CA SER A 179 -0.67 -10.01 5.69
C SER A 179 0.70 -9.61 5.11
N PHE A 180 0.77 -9.15 3.87
CA PHE A 180 1.92 -8.49 3.27
C PHE A 180 1.84 -6.97 3.44
N VAL A 181 0.67 -6.40 3.18
CA VAL A 181 0.50 -4.96 3.04
C VAL A 181 0.49 -4.26 4.39
N MET A 182 -0.33 -4.72 5.34
CA MET A 182 -0.54 -4.02 6.60
C MET A 182 0.64 -4.12 7.56
N PRO A 183 1.21 -5.32 7.85
CA PRO A 183 2.32 -5.43 8.79
C PRO A 183 3.69 -5.09 8.20
N TYR A 184 3.83 -5.09 6.87
CA TYR A 184 5.15 -4.91 6.24
C TYR A 184 5.20 -3.74 5.27
N LEU A 185 4.46 -3.76 4.16
CA LEU A 185 4.64 -2.79 3.08
C LEU A 185 4.28 -1.36 3.50
N MET A 186 3.12 -1.16 4.13
CA MET A 186 2.72 0.17 4.63
C MET A 186 3.74 0.73 5.61
N PRO A 187 4.15 0.00 6.67
CA PRO A 187 5.18 0.49 7.59
C PRO A 187 6.54 0.77 6.91
N MET A 188 6.95 -0.03 5.93
CA MET A 188 8.21 0.23 5.21
C MET A 188 8.15 1.55 4.42
N LEU A 189 7.04 1.81 3.74
CA LEU A 189 6.83 3.06 3.01
C LEU A 189 6.79 4.27 3.96
N GLU A 190 6.07 4.16 5.06
CA GLU A 190 5.95 5.23 6.08
C GLU A 190 7.25 5.47 6.84
N ASN A 191 8.01 4.43 7.15
CA ASN A 191 9.34 4.54 7.74
C ASN A 191 10.36 5.21 6.81
N ALA A 192 10.11 5.18 5.51
CA ALA A 192 10.87 5.93 4.51
C ALA A 192 10.33 7.35 4.27
N GLY A 193 9.27 7.76 4.94
CA GLY A 193 8.68 9.11 4.90
C GLY A 193 7.49 9.29 3.97
N ALA A 194 6.98 8.23 3.33
CA ALA A 194 5.80 8.32 2.48
C ALA A 194 4.51 8.59 3.28
N ILE A 195 3.56 9.23 2.64
CA ILE A 195 2.15 9.28 3.07
C ILE A 195 1.43 8.15 2.34
N VAL A 196 0.99 7.14 3.08
CA VAL A 196 0.28 5.99 2.52
C VAL A 196 -1.21 6.19 2.67
N MET A 197 -1.93 6.23 1.55
CA MET A 197 -3.39 6.31 1.48
C MET A 197 -3.97 4.94 1.13
N SER A 198 -5.03 4.52 1.84
CA SER A 198 -5.72 3.26 1.57
C SER A 198 -7.23 3.47 1.50
N PRO A 199 -7.95 2.82 0.57
CA PRO A 199 -9.40 2.86 0.50
C PRO A 199 -10.06 1.89 1.49
N ARG A 200 -9.30 1.30 2.39
CA ARG A 200 -9.77 0.36 3.42
C ARG A 200 -9.29 0.80 4.80
N GLU A 201 -10.01 0.36 5.85
CA GLU A 201 -9.56 0.56 7.22
C GLU A 201 -8.21 -0.14 7.44
N ARG A 202 -7.31 0.51 8.14
CA ARG A 202 -5.96 0.01 8.41
C ARG A 202 -5.69 -0.29 9.89
N ASP A 203 -6.62 0.03 10.77
CA ASP A 203 -6.56 -0.35 12.18
C ASP A 203 -7.26 -1.69 12.37
N THR A 204 -6.55 -2.66 12.95
CA THR A 204 -7.07 -4.02 13.17
C THR A 204 -7.92 -4.15 14.42
N SER A 205 -8.04 -3.10 15.25
CA SER A 205 -8.87 -3.14 16.43
C SER A 205 -10.36 -3.19 16.10
N SER A 206 -11.11 -3.97 16.86
CA SER A 206 -12.58 -4.03 16.77
C SER A 206 -13.28 -2.84 17.41
N TYR A 207 -12.53 -1.95 18.05
CA TYR A 207 -13.04 -0.76 18.72
C TYR A 207 -12.81 0.50 17.91
N GLU A 208 -13.81 1.40 17.95
CA GLU A 208 -13.74 2.72 17.32
C GLU A 208 -14.29 3.77 18.28
N ALA A 209 -13.58 4.86 18.44
CA ALA A 209 -14.04 6.05 19.10
C ALA A 209 -14.17 7.19 18.08
N ILE A 210 -15.35 7.78 18.00
CA ILE A 210 -15.60 9.00 17.24
C ILE A 210 -15.86 10.13 18.22
N ILE A 211 -15.19 11.26 18.06
CA ILE A 211 -15.39 12.46 18.87
C ILE A 211 -15.73 13.62 17.93
N ASP A 212 -16.87 14.24 18.16
CA ASP A 212 -17.39 15.29 17.29
C ASP A 212 -18.15 16.35 18.10
N ALA A 213 -18.18 17.58 17.58
CA ALA A 213 -18.90 18.71 18.18
C ALA A 213 -20.42 18.58 18.09
N ASP A 214 -20.93 17.86 17.09
CA ASP A 214 -22.37 17.71 16.83
C ASP A 214 -23.05 16.60 17.68
N GLY A 215 -22.27 15.83 18.44
CA GLY A 215 -22.77 14.78 19.32
C GLY A 215 -23.32 13.56 18.58
N GLY A 216 -24.57 13.14 18.87
CA GLY A 216 -25.15 11.91 18.32
C GLY A 216 -24.58 10.67 19.01
N TYR A 217 -24.06 9.70 18.24
CA TYR A 217 -23.34 8.53 18.77
C TYR A 217 -21.85 8.80 19.04
N ALA A 218 -21.36 10.02 18.72
CA ALA A 218 -20.00 10.41 19.07
C ALA A 218 -19.80 10.46 20.57
N GLN A 219 -18.59 10.13 21.02
CA GLN A 219 -18.23 10.31 22.44
C GLN A 219 -18.16 11.80 22.78
N PRO A 220 -18.54 12.19 24.00
CA PRO A 220 -18.28 13.53 24.50
C PRO A 220 -16.77 13.71 24.67
N GLY A 221 -16.22 14.82 24.23
CA GLY A 221 -14.78 15.05 24.37
C GLY A 221 -14.24 16.22 23.58
N TYR A 222 -15.06 16.83 22.74
CA TYR A 222 -14.70 18.03 22.00
C TYR A 222 -14.71 19.28 22.90
N SER A 223 -13.71 20.13 22.76
CA SER A 223 -13.63 21.40 23.48
C SER A 223 -12.84 22.46 22.69
N GLU A 224 -13.12 23.73 22.98
CA GLU A 224 -12.47 24.87 22.34
C GLU A 224 -11.88 25.82 23.37
N THR A 225 -10.70 26.37 23.07
CA THR A 225 -10.13 27.50 23.80
C THR A 225 -10.10 28.74 22.91
N LYS A 226 -10.34 29.90 23.51
CA LYS A 226 -10.26 31.20 22.83
C LYS A 226 -8.93 31.85 23.12
N GLY A 227 -8.17 32.09 22.06
CA GLY A 227 -7.00 32.96 22.06
C GLY A 227 -7.35 34.38 21.57
N SER A 228 -6.68 34.79 20.47
CA SER A 228 -7.01 36.09 19.82
C SER A 228 -8.29 36.06 19.00
N GLU A 229 -8.65 34.89 18.50
CA GLU A 229 -9.81 34.64 17.64
C GLU A 229 -10.75 33.63 18.30
N LYS A 230 -12.05 33.65 17.94
CA LYS A 230 -13.06 32.73 18.47
C LYS A 230 -13.42 31.69 17.40
N TRP A 231 -13.58 30.45 17.82
CA TRP A 231 -14.19 29.41 16.98
C TRP A 231 -15.64 29.73 16.73
N GLU A 232 -16.08 29.52 15.50
CA GLU A 232 -17.44 29.74 15.04
C GLU A 232 -17.93 28.49 14.29
N LYS A 233 -19.26 28.37 14.14
CA LYS A 233 -19.84 27.34 13.28
C LYS A 233 -19.55 27.70 11.82
N GLY A 234 -19.03 26.77 11.04
CA GLY A 234 -18.77 26.96 9.62
C GLY A 234 -20.07 26.97 8.81
N GLU A 235 -20.02 27.62 7.65
CA GLU A 235 -21.10 27.59 6.66
C GLU A 235 -21.01 26.29 5.84
N GLY A 236 -22.15 25.58 5.68
CA GLY A 236 -22.23 24.30 4.96
C GLY A 236 -22.16 23.08 5.88
N THR A 237 -21.88 21.93 5.31
CA THR A 237 -21.95 20.63 6.00
C THR A 237 -20.58 20.13 6.43
N GLY A 238 -20.57 19.42 7.56
CA GLY A 238 -19.47 18.65 8.11
C GLY A 238 -19.87 17.24 8.49
N PHE A 239 -19.07 16.59 9.31
CA PHE A 239 -19.33 15.27 9.83
C PHE A 239 -20.40 15.31 10.93
N ALA A 240 -21.21 14.24 11.05
CA ALA A 240 -21.96 13.91 12.26
C ALA A 240 -22.19 12.40 12.35
N TYR A 241 -22.02 11.86 13.56
CA TYR A 241 -22.29 10.45 13.84
C TYR A 241 -23.74 10.26 14.29
N LYS A 242 -24.69 10.45 13.36
CA LYS A 242 -26.14 10.38 13.65
C LYS A 242 -26.70 8.98 13.67
N ARG A 243 -26.02 8.02 13.09
CA ARG A 243 -26.48 6.63 12.99
C ARG A 243 -25.29 5.68 13.05
N LYS A 244 -25.47 4.50 13.64
CA LYS A 244 -24.44 3.44 13.67
C LYS A 244 -24.26 2.74 12.33
N GLN A 245 -25.29 2.78 11.49
CA GLN A 245 -25.36 2.08 10.22
C GLN A 245 -25.82 3.04 9.14
N TYR A 246 -25.16 3.00 7.98
CA TYR A 246 -25.43 3.86 6.84
C TYR A 246 -26.01 3.03 5.71
N GLU A 247 -27.16 3.49 5.18
CA GLU A 247 -27.76 2.94 3.97
C GLU A 247 -27.17 3.64 2.73
N GLY A 248 -27.23 2.99 1.57
CA GLY A 248 -26.89 3.48 0.24
C GLY A 248 -26.14 4.80 0.20
N PHE A 249 -26.73 5.82 -0.35
CA PHE A 249 -26.14 7.15 -0.58
C PHE A 249 -25.89 8.03 0.66
N GLN A 250 -26.15 7.54 1.88
CA GLN A 250 -25.94 8.33 3.10
C GLN A 250 -24.45 8.58 3.33
N ASN A 251 -24.11 9.82 3.63
CA ASN A 251 -22.74 10.26 3.81
C ASN A 251 -22.59 10.99 5.16
N PRO A 252 -21.83 10.47 6.12
CA PRO A 252 -21.69 11.10 7.44
C PRO A 252 -21.12 12.52 7.40
N PHE A 253 -20.32 12.85 6.38
CA PHE A 253 -19.70 14.18 6.22
C PHE A 253 -20.65 15.25 5.62
N THR A 254 -21.90 14.89 5.38
CA THR A 254 -22.93 15.84 4.95
C THR A 254 -24.05 16.05 5.98
N GLU A 255 -23.96 15.41 7.14
CA GLU A 255 -25.03 15.37 8.14
C GLU A 255 -24.82 16.30 9.33
N GLY A 256 -23.61 16.81 9.51
CA GLY A 256 -23.19 17.69 10.60
C GLY A 256 -22.74 19.07 10.17
N ALA A 257 -22.00 19.70 11.07
CA ALA A 257 -21.38 20.99 10.87
C ALA A 257 -19.91 20.92 11.27
N TYR A 258 -19.07 21.75 10.68
CA TYR A 258 -17.68 21.92 11.11
C TYR A 258 -17.47 23.23 11.87
N ARG A 259 -16.34 23.37 12.52
CA ARG A 259 -15.91 24.56 13.24
C ARG A 259 -14.86 25.31 12.42
N VAL A 260 -14.84 26.64 12.50
CA VAL A 260 -13.91 27.50 11.78
C VAL A 260 -13.38 28.62 12.68
N VAL A 261 -12.11 28.97 12.51
CA VAL A 261 -11.48 30.08 13.22
C VAL A 261 -10.53 30.83 12.28
N LYS A 262 -10.44 32.14 12.40
CA LYS A 262 -9.41 32.92 11.70
C LYS A 262 -8.03 32.54 12.23
N ALA A 263 -7.08 32.37 11.32
CA ALA A 263 -5.70 32.09 11.71
C ALA A 263 -5.01 33.32 12.32
N THR A 264 -3.94 33.09 13.06
CA THR A 264 -3.11 34.15 13.67
C THR A 264 -1.62 33.84 13.56
N LYS A 265 -0.82 34.90 13.45
CA LYS A 265 0.67 34.81 13.57
C LYS A 265 1.14 34.85 15.02
N ASN A 266 0.24 35.16 15.97
CA ASN A 266 0.60 35.36 17.36
C ASN A 266 0.63 34.01 18.12
N LYS A 267 1.82 33.41 18.20
CA LYS A 267 2.06 32.13 18.91
C LYS A 267 1.69 32.13 20.41
N LYS A 268 1.55 33.33 21.01
CA LYS A 268 1.20 33.45 22.44
C LYS A 268 -0.31 33.53 22.71
N LYS A 269 -1.14 33.66 21.68
CA LYS A 269 -2.60 33.81 21.80
C LYS A 269 -3.34 32.90 20.79
N LEU A 270 -2.99 31.62 20.78
CA LEU A 270 -3.59 30.64 19.91
C LEU A 270 -4.96 30.22 20.42
N SER A 271 -5.88 30.01 19.50
CA SER A 271 -7.13 29.32 19.72
C SER A 271 -6.97 27.86 19.36
N THR A 272 -7.43 26.95 20.21
CA THR A 272 -7.25 25.50 20.04
C THR A 272 -8.60 24.81 20.04
N ALA A 273 -8.77 23.83 19.16
CA ALA A 273 -9.82 22.82 19.31
C ALA A 273 -9.15 21.49 19.70
N SER A 274 -9.75 20.78 20.67
CA SER A 274 -9.17 19.59 21.29
C SER A 274 -10.19 18.47 21.40
N TRP A 275 -9.72 17.22 21.28
CA TRP A 275 -10.53 16.01 21.39
C TRP A 275 -9.96 15.09 22.47
N ASN A 276 -10.80 14.79 23.48
CA ASN A 276 -10.52 13.77 24.48
C ASN A 276 -11.12 12.45 24.03
N VAL A 277 -10.44 11.34 24.30
CA VAL A 277 -10.85 10.01 23.84
C VAL A 277 -10.95 9.04 25.02
N ILE A 278 -12.03 8.27 25.09
CA ILE A 278 -12.18 7.18 26.07
C ILE A 278 -11.92 5.85 25.33
N MET A 279 -10.89 5.11 25.78
CA MET A 279 -10.55 3.81 25.21
C MET A 279 -10.94 2.68 26.16
N PRO A 280 -11.46 1.53 25.66
CA PRO A 280 -11.85 0.40 26.50
C PRO A 280 -10.64 -0.32 27.09
N GLU A 281 -9.51 -0.33 26.36
CA GLU A 281 -8.26 -0.99 26.72
C GLU A 281 -7.07 -0.12 26.37
N ALA A 282 -5.94 -0.38 27.02
CA ALA A 282 -4.67 0.21 26.61
C ALA A 282 -4.18 -0.48 25.34
N GLY A 283 -3.69 0.29 24.37
CA GLY A 283 -3.26 -0.25 23.09
C GLY A 283 -2.72 0.83 22.17
N THR A 284 -2.29 0.42 21.00
CA THR A 284 -1.85 1.33 19.92
C THR A 284 -2.94 1.39 18.86
N TYR A 285 -3.47 2.58 18.61
CA TYR A 285 -4.63 2.81 17.77
C TYR A 285 -4.34 3.82 16.67
N ALA A 286 -4.92 3.60 15.49
CA ALA A 286 -4.90 4.59 14.42
C ALA A 286 -5.67 5.85 14.83
N VAL A 287 -5.11 7.01 14.54
CA VAL A 287 -5.75 8.32 14.75
C VAL A 287 -5.97 8.98 13.40
N TYR A 288 -7.23 9.36 13.17
CA TYR A 288 -7.67 10.06 11.98
C TYR A 288 -8.26 11.40 12.38
N ILE A 289 -7.96 12.42 11.58
CA ILE A 289 -8.57 13.76 11.69
C ILE A 289 -9.51 14.01 10.52
N SER A 290 -10.42 14.94 10.70
CA SER A 290 -11.19 15.51 9.61
C SER A 290 -11.32 17.02 9.72
N TYR A 291 -11.56 17.68 8.61
CA TYR A 291 -11.72 19.12 8.49
C TYR A 291 -12.45 19.47 7.21
N LYS A 292 -12.85 20.72 7.05
CA LYS A 292 -13.40 21.24 5.79
C LYS A 292 -12.35 22.00 5.00
N SER A 293 -12.13 21.65 3.75
CA SER A 293 -11.30 22.46 2.85
C SER A 293 -12.10 23.65 2.32
N LEU A 294 -11.59 24.86 2.53
CA LEU A 294 -12.13 26.11 2.05
C LEU A 294 -11.10 26.79 1.12
N PRO A 295 -11.52 27.70 0.23
CA PRO A 295 -10.59 28.40 -0.67
C PRO A 295 -9.48 29.17 0.08
N ASN A 296 -9.77 29.66 1.27
CA ASN A 296 -8.85 30.39 2.15
C ASN A 296 -8.37 29.55 3.36
N SER A 297 -8.49 28.22 3.33
CA SER A 297 -7.90 27.39 4.37
C SER A 297 -6.38 27.56 4.42
N ALA A 298 -5.82 27.53 5.63
CA ALA A 298 -4.38 27.57 5.82
C ALA A 298 -3.69 26.32 5.27
N THR A 299 -2.47 26.50 4.74
CA THR A 299 -1.66 25.43 4.16
C THR A 299 -0.62 24.88 5.14
N ASP A 300 -0.59 25.43 6.35
CA ASP A 300 0.43 25.21 7.36
C ASP A 300 -0.20 25.01 8.76
N VAL A 301 -1.33 24.29 8.82
CA VAL A 301 -2.09 24.08 10.06
C VAL A 301 -1.36 23.11 10.97
N ALA A 302 -1.08 23.54 12.19
CA ALA A 302 -0.43 22.70 13.20
C ALA A 302 -1.45 21.80 13.90
N TYR A 303 -1.22 20.50 13.82
CA TYR A 303 -1.88 19.47 14.61
C TYR A 303 -0.89 18.86 15.59
N ARG A 304 -1.40 18.51 16.77
CA ARG A 304 -0.65 17.84 17.82
C ARG A 304 -1.41 16.60 18.26
N ILE A 305 -0.70 15.47 18.36
CA ILE A 305 -1.19 14.23 18.92
C ILE A 305 -0.47 14.02 20.25
N ASN A 306 -1.22 13.98 21.34
CA ASN A 306 -0.71 13.70 22.69
C ASN A 306 -0.99 12.24 23.03
N ALA A 307 0.03 11.42 23.00
CA ALA A 307 -0.03 9.99 23.27
C ALA A 307 0.88 9.61 24.45
N LEU A 308 0.88 8.34 24.85
CA LEU A 308 1.70 7.88 25.99
C LEU A 308 3.20 7.99 25.72
N ASP A 309 3.61 7.88 24.46
CA ASP A 309 4.99 8.01 24.02
C ASP A 309 5.44 9.46 23.83
N GLY A 310 4.54 10.41 23.96
CA GLY A 310 4.85 11.83 23.91
C GLY A 310 3.94 12.64 22.99
N GLU A 311 4.43 13.82 22.63
CA GLU A 311 3.78 14.74 21.72
C GLU A 311 4.31 14.54 20.31
N HIS A 312 3.40 14.33 19.35
CA HIS A 312 3.72 14.21 17.93
C HIS A 312 3.10 15.38 17.18
N ASN A 313 3.92 16.09 16.42
CA ASN A 313 3.52 17.30 15.73
C ASN A 313 3.42 17.09 14.22
N PHE A 314 2.36 17.62 13.63
CA PHE A 314 2.08 17.57 12.20
C PHE A 314 1.76 18.96 11.67
N VAL A 315 2.13 19.20 10.43
CA VAL A 315 1.66 20.34 9.63
C VAL A 315 0.79 19.78 8.51
N VAL A 316 -0.45 20.23 8.44
CA VAL A 316 -1.45 19.76 7.47
C VAL A 316 -1.89 20.90 6.57
N ASN A 317 -1.87 20.66 5.26
CA ASN A 317 -2.42 21.60 4.29
C ASN A 317 -3.94 21.39 4.16
N GLN A 318 -4.73 22.21 4.84
CA GLN A 318 -6.20 22.08 4.84
C GLN A 318 -6.87 22.53 3.53
N GLN A 319 -6.14 22.93 2.50
CA GLN A 319 -6.67 23.11 1.15
C GLN A 319 -6.83 21.78 0.40
N MET A 320 -6.34 20.66 0.96
CA MET A 320 -6.39 19.30 0.45
C MET A 320 -7.07 18.39 1.46
N GLY A 321 -7.72 17.32 1.01
CA GLY A 321 -8.21 16.23 1.87
C GLY A 321 -9.39 16.58 2.79
N GLY A 322 -10.09 17.68 2.58
CA GLY A 322 -11.24 18.04 3.44
C GLY A 322 -12.48 17.18 3.18
N GLY A 323 -13.21 16.85 4.25
CA GLY A 323 -14.45 16.07 4.18
C GLY A 323 -14.22 14.56 4.09
N THR A 324 -13.10 14.08 4.62
CA THR A 324 -12.78 12.64 4.72
C THR A 324 -11.91 12.37 5.95
N TRP A 325 -11.71 11.09 6.28
CA TRP A 325 -10.77 10.67 7.30
C TRP A 325 -9.33 10.73 6.79
N ILE A 326 -8.48 11.52 7.46
CA ILE A 326 -7.05 11.65 7.18
C ILE A 326 -6.26 10.99 8.30
N TYR A 327 -5.58 9.91 7.96
CA TYR A 327 -4.74 9.16 8.88
C TYR A 327 -3.45 9.92 9.22
N LEU A 328 -3.11 10.00 10.52
CA LEU A 328 -1.88 10.62 11.00
C LEU A 328 -0.85 9.63 11.56
N GLY A 329 -1.29 8.47 12.02
CA GLY A 329 -0.42 7.45 12.62
C GLY A 329 -1.14 6.53 13.58
N HIS A 330 -0.40 5.55 14.10
CA HIS A 330 -0.81 4.71 15.23
C HIS A 330 -0.12 5.23 16.49
N PHE A 331 -0.90 5.45 17.56
CA PHE A 331 -0.41 6.04 18.80
C PHE A 331 -0.85 5.23 20.02
N PRO A 332 0.04 5.02 21.02
CA PRO A 332 -0.32 4.30 22.24
C PRO A 332 -1.20 5.17 23.14
N LEU A 333 -2.34 4.60 23.57
CA LEU A 333 -3.32 5.23 24.46
C LEU A 333 -3.60 4.35 25.66
N LEU A 334 -3.98 4.99 26.78
CA LEU A 334 -4.37 4.29 28.00
C LEU A 334 -5.81 3.76 27.92
N LYS A 335 -6.11 2.73 28.73
CA LYS A 335 -7.48 2.40 29.09
C LYS A 335 -8.11 3.58 29.83
N GLY A 336 -9.34 3.93 29.48
CA GLY A 336 -10.08 5.05 30.06
C GLY A 336 -9.84 6.37 29.33
N MET A 337 -9.89 7.47 30.07
CA MET A 337 -9.85 8.82 29.51
C MET A 337 -8.44 9.25 29.13
N ASN A 338 -8.24 9.54 27.85
CA ASN A 338 -7.05 10.21 27.32
C ASN A 338 -7.41 11.66 26.96
N ARG A 339 -6.71 12.61 27.54
CA ARG A 339 -7.01 14.04 27.39
C ARG A 339 -6.26 14.66 26.22
N ASN A 340 -6.97 15.50 25.46
CA ASN A 340 -6.40 16.26 24.34
C ASN A 340 -5.60 15.39 23.38
N VAL A 341 -6.09 14.18 23.09
CA VAL A 341 -5.38 13.25 22.19
C VAL A 341 -5.07 13.91 20.87
N VAL A 342 -6.02 14.69 20.34
CA VAL A 342 -5.79 15.52 19.15
C VAL A 342 -6.03 16.97 19.53
N GLU A 343 -5.15 17.85 19.06
CA GLU A 343 -5.32 19.29 19.12
C GLU A 343 -5.03 19.91 17.76
N VAL A 344 -5.82 20.90 17.36
CA VAL A 344 -5.54 21.76 16.19
C VAL A 344 -5.43 23.20 16.65
N LEU A 345 -4.39 23.87 16.17
CA LEU A 345 -4.06 25.24 16.55
C LEU A 345 -4.29 26.19 15.38
N ASN A 346 -4.82 27.37 15.64
CA ASN A 346 -5.09 28.37 14.60
C ASN A 346 -3.87 29.20 14.16
N TYR A 347 -2.66 28.68 14.37
CA TYR A 347 -1.44 29.32 13.85
C TYR A 347 -1.33 29.15 12.33
N SER A 348 -0.98 30.22 11.63
CA SER A 348 -0.54 30.20 10.24
C SER A 348 0.31 31.41 9.94
N GLU A 349 1.35 31.25 9.13
CA GLU A 349 2.17 32.36 8.62
C GLU A 349 1.36 33.35 7.77
N LYS A 350 0.20 32.95 7.24
CA LYS A 350 -0.73 33.84 6.52
C LYS A 350 -1.54 34.75 7.46
N GLY A 351 -1.64 34.40 8.76
CA GLY A 351 -2.43 35.13 9.74
C GLY A 351 -3.91 35.20 9.35
N LYS A 352 -4.56 36.35 9.62
CA LYS A 352 -6.02 36.53 9.47
C LYS A 352 -6.55 36.40 8.04
N ASP A 353 -5.70 36.35 7.03
CA ASP A 353 -6.09 36.10 5.64
C ASP A 353 -6.43 34.62 5.38
N ALA A 354 -6.10 33.75 6.33
CA ALA A 354 -6.41 32.34 6.29
C ALA A 354 -7.36 31.94 7.43
N VAL A 355 -7.99 30.77 7.26
CA VAL A 355 -8.80 30.12 8.29
C VAL A 355 -8.29 28.72 8.57
N VAL A 356 -8.56 28.26 9.79
CA VAL A 356 -8.37 26.86 10.21
C VAL A 356 -9.74 26.27 10.49
N THR A 357 -9.98 25.06 10.02
CA THR A 357 -11.22 24.33 10.25
C THR A 357 -10.97 23.09 11.11
N ALA A 358 -11.96 22.68 11.88
CA ALA A 358 -11.97 21.51 12.73
C ALA A 358 -13.30 20.77 12.57
N ASP A 359 -13.26 19.45 12.54
CA ASP A 359 -14.45 18.61 12.42
C ASP A 359 -14.29 17.43 13.40
N ALA A 360 -14.61 16.20 13.03
CA ALA A 360 -14.51 15.04 13.90
C ALA A 360 -13.09 14.43 13.96
N VAL A 361 -12.84 13.65 15.00
CA VAL A 361 -11.67 12.77 15.18
C VAL A 361 -12.14 11.33 15.33
N LYS A 362 -11.45 10.40 14.66
CA LYS A 362 -11.67 8.96 14.74
C LYS A 362 -10.43 8.29 15.31
N VAL A 363 -10.61 7.37 16.25
CA VAL A 363 -9.54 6.56 16.87
C VAL A 363 -9.94 5.09 16.83
N GLY A 364 -9.06 4.24 16.32
CA GLY A 364 -9.29 2.81 16.17
C GLY A 364 -10.04 2.42 14.89
N GLY A 365 -10.22 1.12 14.66
CA GLY A 365 -10.78 0.53 13.44
C GLY A 365 -12.30 0.42 13.46
N GLY A 366 -12.83 -0.31 14.43
CA GLY A 366 -14.25 -0.55 14.59
C GLY A 366 -14.78 -1.84 13.98
N MET A 367 -16.02 -2.15 14.33
CA MET A 367 -16.75 -3.31 13.86
C MET A 367 -17.81 -2.94 12.82
N GLY A 368 -18.04 -3.83 11.95
CA GLY A 368 -19.19 -4.14 11.13
C GLY A 368 -19.96 -3.01 10.48
N ASN A 369 -20.15 -3.18 9.22
CA ASN A 369 -21.12 -2.41 8.47
C ASN A 369 -22.39 -3.22 8.25
N ILE A 370 -23.45 -2.57 7.79
CA ILE A 370 -24.66 -3.25 7.34
C ILE A 370 -24.64 -3.32 5.80
N ALA A 371 -25.24 -4.38 5.25
CA ALA A 371 -25.40 -4.52 3.82
C ALA A 371 -26.17 -3.34 3.22
N ARG A 372 -25.75 -2.92 2.03
CA ARG A 372 -26.38 -1.80 1.29
C ARG A 372 -27.61 -2.30 0.56
N LYS A 373 -28.74 -1.62 0.77
CA LYS A 373 -29.93 -1.87 -0.03
C LYS A 373 -29.65 -1.55 -1.49
N VAL A 374 -30.03 -2.47 -2.37
CA VAL A 374 -30.01 -2.23 -3.82
C VAL A 374 -30.96 -1.05 -4.11
N GLN A 375 -30.43 0.01 -4.68
CA GLN A 375 -31.25 1.12 -5.16
C GLN A 375 -31.94 0.64 -6.44
N ALA A 376 -33.26 0.83 -6.54
CA ALA A 376 -33.96 0.57 -7.79
C ALA A 376 -33.29 1.36 -8.91
N LEU A 377 -32.78 0.69 -9.92
CA LEU A 377 -32.24 1.34 -11.10
C LEU A 377 -33.32 2.27 -11.64
N ALA A 378 -33.06 3.57 -11.65
CA ALA A 378 -33.87 4.47 -12.49
C ALA A 378 -33.78 3.90 -13.91
N GLU A 379 -34.93 3.74 -14.56
CA GLU A 379 -35.07 3.08 -15.88
C GLU A 379 -34.17 3.65 -16.99
N ASN A 380 -33.36 4.65 -16.68
CA ASN A 380 -32.54 5.44 -17.60
C ASN A 380 -31.00 5.33 -17.43
N VAL A 381 -30.48 4.51 -16.54
CA VAL A 381 -29.03 4.32 -16.46
C VAL A 381 -28.59 3.30 -17.51
N LYS A 382 -28.51 3.72 -18.74
CA LYS A 382 -27.77 3.02 -19.80
C LYS A 382 -26.30 3.32 -19.62
N SER A 383 -25.58 2.45 -18.92
CA SER A 383 -24.13 2.45 -19.04
C SER A 383 -23.75 1.89 -20.41
N SER A 384 -22.88 2.58 -21.13
CA SER A 384 -22.42 2.22 -22.48
C SER A 384 -21.61 0.91 -22.55
N GLU A 385 -21.41 0.22 -21.45
CA GLU A 385 -20.60 -1.01 -21.34
C GLU A 385 -21.33 -2.23 -20.75
N GLN A 386 -22.57 -2.07 -20.29
CA GLN A 386 -23.35 -3.21 -19.79
C GLN A 386 -24.55 -3.44 -20.70
N LYS A 387 -24.62 -4.65 -21.28
CA LYS A 387 -25.89 -5.19 -21.80
C LYS A 387 -26.91 -5.05 -20.69
N ALA A 388 -28.10 -4.51 -21.01
CA ALA A 388 -29.22 -4.41 -20.08
C ALA A 388 -29.41 -5.78 -19.38
N GLU A 389 -28.92 -5.91 -18.15
CA GLU A 389 -29.19 -7.07 -17.33
C GLU A 389 -30.70 -7.03 -17.00
N LYS A 390 -31.33 -8.20 -17.06
CA LYS A 390 -32.69 -8.38 -16.58
C LYS A 390 -32.78 -7.89 -15.14
N PRO A 391 -33.95 -7.41 -14.67
CA PRO A 391 -34.15 -7.13 -13.25
C PRO A 391 -33.64 -8.32 -12.44
N LEU A 392 -32.73 -8.05 -11.47
CA LEU A 392 -32.20 -9.07 -10.61
C LEU A 392 -33.36 -9.70 -9.84
N ASP A 393 -33.55 -11.00 -9.99
CA ASP A 393 -34.47 -11.79 -9.15
C ASP A 393 -33.74 -11.99 -7.80
N LEU A 394 -33.91 -11.01 -6.90
CA LEU A 394 -33.29 -11.02 -5.58
C LEU A 394 -34.27 -11.59 -4.56
N PRO A 395 -33.78 -12.33 -3.56
CA PRO A 395 -34.61 -12.75 -2.43
C PRO A 395 -35.13 -11.52 -1.66
N ASP A 396 -36.20 -11.70 -0.87
CA ASP A 396 -36.67 -10.68 0.06
C ASP A 396 -35.66 -10.51 1.21
N ILE A 397 -34.89 -9.42 1.22
CA ILE A 397 -33.76 -9.18 2.11
C ILE A 397 -34.13 -8.11 3.12
N ASP A 398 -34.08 -8.43 4.40
CA ASP A 398 -34.08 -7.45 5.47
C ASP A 398 -32.65 -6.90 5.68
N TYR A 399 -32.27 -5.94 4.87
CA TYR A 399 -30.92 -5.35 4.92
C TYR A 399 -30.56 -4.75 6.27
N ARG A 400 -31.51 -4.37 7.12
CA ARG A 400 -31.23 -3.76 8.42
C ARG A 400 -30.60 -4.74 9.41
N ASN A 401 -30.85 -6.04 9.19
CA ASN A 401 -30.30 -7.11 10.02
C ASN A 401 -29.10 -7.83 9.38
N GLN A 402 -28.67 -7.40 8.18
CA GLN A 402 -27.51 -7.97 7.50
C GLN A 402 -26.23 -7.21 7.92
N ILE A 403 -25.73 -7.49 9.11
CA ILE A 403 -24.50 -6.90 9.67
C ILE A 403 -23.33 -7.80 9.30
N SER A 404 -22.18 -7.21 8.96
CA SER A 404 -20.99 -7.98 8.58
C SER A 404 -20.41 -8.83 9.71
N ASP A 405 -20.57 -8.36 10.95
CA ASP A 405 -20.05 -9.01 12.16
C ASP A 405 -18.54 -9.30 12.12
N HIS A 406 -17.81 -8.52 11.33
CA HIS A 406 -16.36 -8.54 11.19
C HIS A 406 -15.76 -7.16 11.46
N PRO A 407 -14.48 -7.07 11.88
CA PRO A 407 -13.78 -5.79 11.97
C PRO A 407 -13.70 -5.11 10.60
N ARG A 408 -13.76 -3.78 10.60
CA ARG A 408 -13.80 -3.00 9.35
C ARG A 408 -12.60 -3.21 8.45
N TYR A 409 -11.43 -3.51 9.00
CA TYR A 409 -10.24 -3.74 8.16
C TYR A 409 -10.39 -4.96 7.23
N THR A 410 -11.27 -5.90 7.57
CA THR A 410 -11.54 -7.09 6.75
C THR A 410 -12.55 -6.83 5.63
N GLU A 411 -13.33 -5.76 5.74
CA GLU A 411 -14.39 -5.44 4.78
C GLU A 411 -13.85 -4.85 3.47
N GLY A 412 -14.62 -4.99 2.40
CA GLY A 412 -14.32 -4.39 1.10
C GLY A 412 -14.22 -2.87 1.15
N ALA A 413 -13.50 -2.31 0.19
CA ALA A 413 -13.19 -0.88 0.11
C ALA A 413 -14.44 0.02 0.09
N ARG A 414 -15.49 -0.41 -0.60
CA ARG A 414 -16.72 0.39 -0.74
C ARG A 414 -17.34 0.78 0.60
N TYR A 415 -17.25 -0.06 1.63
CA TYR A 415 -17.83 0.20 2.95
C TYR A 415 -17.03 1.25 3.71
N PHE A 416 -15.70 1.13 3.70
CA PHE A 416 -14.82 2.13 4.31
C PHE A 416 -14.95 3.49 3.60
N LEU A 417 -15.00 3.51 2.26
CA LEU A 417 -15.10 4.75 1.49
C LEU A 417 -16.39 5.52 1.79
N GLN A 418 -17.52 4.84 1.96
CA GLN A 418 -18.73 5.48 2.43
C GLN A 418 -18.56 6.09 3.83
N TRP A 419 -17.99 5.32 4.78
CA TRP A 419 -17.69 5.80 6.12
C TRP A 419 -16.70 6.97 6.12
N ALA A 420 -15.80 7.00 5.16
CA ALA A 420 -14.84 8.07 4.94
C ALA A 420 -15.40 9.28 4.16
N GLY A 421 -16.70 9.36 3.92
CA GLY A 421 -17.31 10.52 3.29
C GLY A 421 -17.13 10.65 1.78
N VAL A 422 -16.62 9.62 1.13
CA VAL A 422 -16.48 9.59 -0.35
C VAL A 422 -17.87 9.58 -0.99
N PRO A 423 -18.09 10.28 -2.12
CA PRO A 423 -19.38 10.27 -2.82
C PRO A 423 -19.78 8.87 -3.30
N ASP A 424 -21.09 8.59 -3.30
CA ASP A 424 -21.67 7.32 -3.75
C ASP A 424 -21.33 6.98 -5.20
N SER A 425 -21.22 7.97 -6.07
CA SER A 425 -20.78 7.82 -7.46
C SER A 425 -19.35 7.21 -7.58
N ILE A 426 -18.55 7.27 -6.52
CA ILE A 426 -17.19 6.69 -6.45
C ILE A 426 -17.25 5.29 -5.88
N TYR A 427 -17.87 5.09 -4.71
CA TYR A 427 -17.87 3.80 -4.02
C TYR A 427 -19.00 2.85 -4.42
N SER A 428 -20.00 3.30 -5.15
CA SER A 428 -21.16 2.49 -5.56
C SER A 428 -21.55 2.73 -7.01
N PRO A 429 -20.64 2.53 -7.99
CA PRO A 429 -20.90 2.82 -9.40
C PRO A 429 -22.05 1.99 -10.00
N THR A 430 -22.39 0.83 -9.43
CA THR A 430 -23.57 0.03 -9.82
C THR A 430 -24.79 0.31 -8.95
N GLN A 431 -24.71 1.29 -8.06
CA GLN A 431 -25.80 1.65 -7.12
C GLN A 431 -26.22 0.49 -6.20
N GLY A 432 -25.28 -0.37 -5.81
CA GLY A 432 -25.50 -1.50 -4.95
C GLY A 432 -26.14 -2.72 -5.64
N VAL A 433 -26.29 -2.71 -6.95
CA VAL A 433 -26.78 -3.87 -7.71
C VAL A 433 -25.79 -5.03 -7.65
N ASN A 434 -24.51 -4.72 -7.60
CA ASN A 434 -23.44 -5.70 -7.52
C ASN A 434 -22.32 -5.17 -6.61
N ASP A 435 -22.32 -5.63 -5.36
CA ASP A 435 -21.35 -5.22 -4.35
C ASP A 435 -19.92 -5.59 -4.72
N TYR A 436 -19.72 -6.75 -5.33
CA TYR A 436 -18.42 -7.18 -5.83
C TYR A 436 -17.89 -6.21 -6.89
N THR A 437 -18.71 -5.83 -7.86
CA THR A 437 -18.33 -4.87 -8.90
C THR A 437 -18.07 -3.48 -8.31
N ASP A 438 -18.91 -3.04 -7.38
CA ASP A 438 -18.72 -1.77 -6.69
C ASP A 438 -17.39 -1.74 -5.92
N ASP A 439 -17.04 -2.84 -5.25
CA ASP A 439 -15.81 -2.95 -4.46
C ASP A 439 -14.55 -2.85 -5.34
N TYR A 440 -14.41 -3.66 -6.39
CA TYR A 440 -13.18 -3.60 -7.19
C TYR A 440 -13.06 -2.33 -8.02
N ARG A 441 -14.19 -1.74 -8.44
CA ARG A 441 -14.18 -0.48 -9.22
C ARG A 441 -13.90 0.74 -8.37
N CYS A 442 -14.40 0.78 -7.14
CA CYS A 442 -14.26 1.97 -6.31
C CYS A 442 -12.80 2.29 -5.98
N ARG A 443 -11.91 1.31 -5.92
CA ARG A 443 -10.50 1.49 -5.57
C ARG A 443 -9.76 2.37 -6.60
N GLY A 444 -9.89 2.07 -7.88
CA GLY A 444 -9.29 2.88 -8.95
C GLY A 444 -9.92 4.27 -9.10
N THR A 445 -11.25 4.37 -8.99
CA THR A 445 -11.97 5.66 -9.05
C THR A 445 -11.67 6.53 -7.84
N TRP A 446 -11.45 5.93 -6.67
CA TRP A 446 -11.04 6.64 -5.46
C TRP A 446 -9.66 7.32 -5.61
N VAL A 447 -8.69 6.69 -6.28
CA VAL A 447 -7.39 7.33 -6.57
C VAL A 447 -7.60 8.63 -7.37
N ASN A 448 -8.50 8.61 -8.36
CA ASN A 448 -8.82 9.79 -9.15
C ASN A 448 -9.56 10.86 -8.33
N TYR A 449 -10.40 10.46 -7.38
CA TYR A 449 -11.04 11.37 -6.45
C TYR A 449 -10.05 12.02 -5.49
N LEU A 450 -9.07 11.27 -4.98
CA LEU A 450 -7.97 11.84 -4.21
C LEU A 450 -7.22 12.91 -5.01
N ALA A 451 -6.82 12.57 -6.26
CA ALA A 451 -5.98 13.40 -7.10
C ALA A 451 -6.71 14.57 -7.77
N GLY A 452 -8.04 14.48 -7.90
CA GLY A 452 -8.85 15.48 -8.59
C GLY A 452 -8.68 16.90 -8.07
N GLY A 453 -8.38 17.84 -8.97
CA GLY A 453 -8.10 19.25 -8.66
C GLY A 453 -6.66 19.53 -8.22
N SER A 454 -5.79 18.51 -8.18
CA SER A 454 -4.33 18.66 -8.02
C SER A 454 -3.64 18.82 -9.38
N GLU A 455 -2.33 19.08 -9.37
CA GLU A 455 -1.50 19.10 -10.58
C GLU A 455 -1.45 17.76 -11.32
N VAL A 456 -1.76 16.67 -10.62
CA VAL A 456 -1.78 15.31 -11.21
C VAL A 456 -3.06 15.09 -12.02
N TYR A 457 -4.21 15.60 -11.55
CA TYR A 457 -5.51 15.45 -12.19
C TYR A 457 -6.29 16.77 -12.14
N PRO A 458 -5.85 17.84 -12.85
CA PRO A 458 -6.36 19.19 -12.67
C PRO A 458 -7.75 19.42 -13.22
N GLN A 459 -8.24 18.56 -14.12
CA GLN A 459 -9.47 18.76 -14.88
C GLN A 459 -10.73 18.34 -14.13
N TYR A 460 -10.60 17.62 -13.03
CA TYR A 460 -11.71 17.06 -12.28
C TYR A 460 -11.72 17.55 -10.84
N GLY A 461 -12.91 17.61 -10.25
CA GLY A 461 -13.07 17.90 -8.83
C GLY A 461 -12.67 16.70 -7.96
N GLY A 462 -12.11 16.99 -6.78
CA GLY A 462 -11.70 15.96 -5.83
C GLY A 462 -11.04 16.56 -4.60
N LEU A 463 -10.24 15.76 -3.92
CA LEU A 463 -9.60 16.12 -2.65
C LEU A 463 -8.27 16.89 -2.81
N LYS A 464 -7.81 17.12 -4.04
CA LYS A 464 -6.59 17.86 -4.39
C LYS A 464 -5.29 17.25 -3.82
N ILE A 465 -5.28 15.96 -3.52
CA ILE A 465 -4.12 15.25 -2.98
C ILE A 465 -3.28 14.75 -4.15
N PRO A 466 -2.03 15.23 -4.34
CA PRO A 466 -1.23 14.89 -5.50
C PRO A 466 -0.59 13.50 -5.34
N VAL A 467 -1.34 12.44 -5.63
CA VAL A 467 -0.89 11.06 -5.56
C VAL A 467 0.23 10.80 -6.56
N ASP A 468 1.35 10.20 -6.13
CA ASP A 468 2.51 9.89 -6.97
C ASP A 468 2.34 8.62 -7.80
N LEU A 469 1.79 7.58 -7.18
CA LEU A 469 1.52 6.28 -7.82
C LEU A 469 0.45 5.50 -7.08
N SER A 470 -0.11 4.49 -7.74
CA SER A 470 -1.04 3.55 -7.13
C SER A 470 -0.56 2.10 -7.27
N PHE A 471 -0.92 1.28 -6.29
CA PHE A 471 -0.52 -0.12 -6.21
C PHE A 471 -1.67 -0.99 -5.72
N ALA A 472 -2.04 -1.99 -6.53
CA ALA A 472 -3.00 -3.03 -6.19
C ALA A 472 -2.26 -4.34 -5.91
N PHE A 473 -2.40 -4.87 -4.70
CA PHE A 473 -1.80 -6.14 -4.33
C PHE A 473 -2.85 -7.25 -4.38
N HIS A 474 -2.68 -8.20 -5.28
CA HIS A 474 -3.53 -9.37 -5.47
C HIS A 474 -2.74 -10.68 -5.41
N SER A 475 -3.43 -11.79 -5.37
CA SER A 475 -2.90 -13.13 -5.63
C SER A 475 -3.74 -13.85 -6.66
N ASP A 476 -3.10 -14.66 -7.49
CA ASP A 476 -3.76 -15.46 -8.51
C ASP A 476 -4.56 -16.62 -7.89
N ALA A 477 -5.47 -17.19 -8.67
CA ALA A 477 -6.25 -18.38 -8.34
C ALA A 477 -5.90 -19.61 -9.20
N GLY A 478 -4.77 -19.57 -9.92
CA GLY A 478 -4.29 -20.69 -10.71
C GLY A 478 -3.78 -21.84 -9.84
N THR A 479 -3.84 -23.07 -10.35
CA THR A 479 -3.30 -24.27 -9.72
C THR A 479 -2.40 -25.04 -10.66
N THR A 480 -1.42 -25.78 -10.11
CA THR A 480 -0.57 -26.70 -10.85
C THR A 480 -0.66 -28.11 -10.27
N MET A 481 -0.58 -29.13 -11.13
CA MET A 481 -0.65 -30.53 -10.69
C MET A 481 0.71 -31.12 -10.31
N ASN A 482 1.79 -30.43 -10.61
CA ASN A 482 3.18 -30.90 -10.48
C ASN A 482 4.04 -30.03 -9.55
N ASP A 483 3.39 -29.23 -8.68
CA ASP A 483 4.04 -28.31 -7.77
C ASP A 483 4.91 -27.21 -8.44
N ASP A 484 4.69 -26.93 -9.70
CA ASP A 484 5.25 -25.73 -10.30
C ASP A 484 4.66 -24.48 -9.64
N ILE A 485 5.55 -23.55 -9.34
CA ILE A 485 5.17 -22.26 -8.76
C ILE A 485 4.47 -21.40 -9.80
N ILE A 486 3.29 -20.86 -9.48
CA ILE A 486 2.60 -19.87 -10.31
C ILE A 486 3.41 -18.55 -10.34
N GLY A 487 3.97 -18.14 -9.21
CA GLY A 487 4.95 -17.07 -9.09
C GLY A 487 4.34 -15.67 -9.22
N THR A 488 5.02 -14.79 -9.98
CA THR A 488 4.73 -13.36 -9.99
C THR A 488 4.30 -12.86 -11.35
N LEU A 489 3.19 -12.11 -11.38
CA LEU A 489 2.70 -11.41 -12.56
C LEU A 489 2.47 -9.93 -12.23
N GLY A 490 3.04 -9.03 -13.05
CA GLY A 490 2.73 -7.61 -13.00
C GLY A 490 1.76 -7.22 -14.11
N ILE A 491 0.75 -6.42 -13.80
CA ILE A 491 -0.21 -5.90 -14.77
C ILE A 491 -0.17 -4.37 -14.74
N TYR A 492 -0.07 -3.77 -15.89
CA TYR A 492 -0.17 -2.34 -16.12
C TYR A 492 -1.09 -2.05 -17.31
N CYS A 493 -1.39 -0.78 -17.57
CA CYS A 493 -2.18 -0.42 -18.73
C CYS A 493 -1.67 0.87 -19.38
N THR A 494 -1.12 0.76 -20.61
CA THR A 494 -0.73 1.93 -21.40
C THR A 494 -1.92 2.63 -22.06
N ASN A 495 -3.09 1.98 -22.09
CA ASN A 495 -4.25 2.45 -22.85
C ASN A 495 -3.87 2.83 -24.29
N LYS A 496 -3.24 1.90 -25.00
CA LYS A 496 -2.71 2.08 -26.37
C LYS A 496 -1.67 3.21 -26.47
N PHE A 497 -0.72 3.24 -25.55
CA PHE A 497 0.32 4.28 -25.45
C PHE A 497 -0.24 5.71 -25.27
N GLY A 498 -1.40 5.85 -24.63
CA GLY A 498 -1.97 7.14 -24.30
C GLY A 498 -1.25 7.86 -23.16
N ASN A 499 -1.77 9.02 -22.80
CA ASN A 499 -1.25 9.83 -21.68
C ASN A 499 -2.24 9.86 -20.52
N TYR A 500 -1.72 10.11 -19.32
CA TYR A 500 -2.49 10.56 -18.17
C TYR A 500 -3.04 11.97 -18.41
N ALA A 501 -4.00 12.39 -17.60
CA ALA A 501 -4.63 13.72 -17.69
C ALA A 501 -3.63 14.89 -17.62
N ASN A 502 -2.53 14.72 -16.91
CA ASN A 502 -1.43 15.71 -16.81
C ASN A 502 -0.43 15.66 -17.97
N GLY A 503 -0.66 14.84 -18.99
CA GLY A 503 0.20 14.70 -20.15
C GLY A 503 1.36 13.70 -19.99
N THR A 504 1.56 13.10 -18.81
CA THR A 504 2.59 12.07 -18.62
C THR A 504 2.21 10.81 -19.42
N PRO A 505 3.11 10.22 -20.21
CA PRO A 505 2.83 8.99 -20.94
C PRO A 505 2.50 7.82 -20.01
N ARG A 506 1.44 7.06 -20.29
CA ARG A 506 1.03 5.89 -19.51
C ARG A 506 2.03 4.74 -19.52
N ILE A 507 2.99 4.76 -20.45
CA ILE A 507 4.11 3.82 -20.45
C ILE A 507 4.98 3.90 -19.19
N THR A 508 4.90 4.98 -18.42
CA THR A 508 5.52 5.08 -17.10
C THR A 508 5.04 4.00 -16.13
N SER A 509 3.80 3.50 -16.28
CA SER A 509 3.31 2.35 -15.53
C SER A 509 4.09 1.07 -15.85
N ARG A 510 4.48 0.85 -17.10
CA ARG A 510 5.34 -0.27 -17.44
C ARG A 510 6.69 -0.19 -16.73
N THR A 511 7.32 0.98 -16.76
CA THR A 511 8.61 1.20 -16.09
C THR A 511 8.50 0.96 -14.57
N TYR A 512 7.43 1.47 -13.95
CA TYR A 512 7.14 1.24 -12.56
C TYR A 512 6.97 -0.26 -12.24
N THR A 513 6.12 -0.95 -13.03
CA THR A 513 5.88 -2.39 -12.89
C THR A 513 7.17 -3.19 -13.06
N ASP A 514 7.98 -2.86 -14.07
CA ASP A 514 9.25 -3.53 -14.34
C ASP A 514 10.23 -3.42 -13.16
N MET A 515 10.35 -2.25 -12.55
CA MET A 515 11.22 -2.05 -11.38
C MET A 515 10.77 -2.85 -10.18
N VAL A 516 9.48 -2.86 -9.87
CA VAL A 516 8.93 -3.65 -8.77
C VAL A 516 9.14 -5.13 -9.02
N MET A 517 8.80 -5.62 -10.21
CA MET A 517 8.95 -7.03 -10.59
C MET A 517 10.40 -7.49 -10.57
N THR A 518 11.32 -6.64 -11.04
CA THR A 518 12.76 -6.95 -11.03
C THR A 518 13.30 -7.10 -9.62
N ASN A 519 12.92 -6.20 -8.70
CA ASN A 519 13.31 -6.30 -7.30
C ASN A 519 12.75 -7.58 -6.65
N ILE A 520 11.46 -7.90 -6.86
CA ILE A 520 10.84 -9.12 -6.30
C ILE A 520 11.59 -10.37 -6.79
N VAL A 521 11.74 -10.52 -8.10
CA VAL A 521 12.34 -11.73 -8.69
C VAL A 521 13.80 -11.89 -8.25
N ASN A 522 14.57 -10.81 -8.24
CA ASN A 522 15.97 -10.86 -7.83
C ASN A 522 16.13 -11.24 -6.34
N ASP A 523 15.32 -10.66 -5.45
CA ASP A 523 15.41 -10.95 -4.02
C ASP A 523 14.97 -12.39 -3.71
N VAL A 524 13.86 -12.84 -4.30
CA VAL A 524 13.36 -14.20 -4.10
C VAL A 524 14.35 -15.25 -4.64
N ARG A 525 14.97 -15.00 -5.81
CA ARG A 525 15.99 -15.91 -6.36
C ARG A 525 17.23 -16.03 -5.46
N ARG A 526 17.62 -14.95 -4.83
CA ARG A 526 18.80 -14.95 -3.95
C ARG A 526 18.56 -15.63 -2.61
N GLN A 527 17.34 -15.55 -2.08
CA GLN A 527 17.05 -15.92 -0.70
C GLN A 527 16.23 -17.20 -0.56
N TYR A 528 15.36 -17.52 -1.51
CA TYR A 528 14.39 -18.60 -1.40
C TYR A 528 14.49 -19.64 -2.53
N GLU A 529 14.26 -19.23 -3.77
CA GLU A 529 14.11 -20.14 -4.92
C GLU A 529 14.94 -19.63 -6.10
N PRO A 530 16.13 -20.24 -6.35
CA PRO A 530 17.03 -19.81 -7.43
C PRO A 530 16.40 -19.87 -8.84
N LEU A 531 15.37 -20.67 -9.03
CA LEU A 531 14.66 -20.82 -10.29
C LEU A 531 13.42 -19.93 -10.38
N TRP A 532 13.16 -19.08 -9.38
CA TRP A 532 12.03 -18.16 -9.41
C TRP A 532 12.03 -17.30 -10.66
N THR A 533 10.85 -17.10 -11.25
CA THR A 533 10.73 -16.40 -12.51
C THR A 533 9.69 -15.28 -12.47
N ARG A 534 9.87 -14.32 -13.35
CA ARG A 534 8.81 -13.40 -13.74
C ARG A 534 7.85 -14.14 -14.67
N ARG A 535 6.62 -14.43 -14.22
CA ARG A 535 5.62 -15.12 -15.04
C ARG A 535 5.16 -14.27 -16.22
N GLY A 536 4.99 -12.97 -15.99
CA GLY A 536 4.60 -12.05 -17.05
C GLY A 536 4.59 -10.60 -16.57
N MET A 537 4.41 -9.71 -17.53
CA MET A 537 4.22 -8.28 -17.30
C MET A 537 3.26 -7.75 -18.37
N TRP A 538 1.96 -7.80 -18.07
CA TRP A 538 0.90 -7.63 -19.05
C TRP A 538 0.42 -6.19 -19.20
N ASP A 539 0.38 -5.69 -20.43
CA ASP A 539 -0.37 -4.47 -20.79
C ASP A 539 -1.82 -4.85 -21.03
N LYS A 540 -2.63 -4.88 -19.97
CA LYS A 540 -4.03 -5.31 -20.01
C LYS A 540 -4.95 -4.30 -19.34
N SER A 541 -6.19 -4.23 -19.84
CA SER A 541 -7.20 -3.28 -19.39
C SER A 541 -7.91 -3.72 -18.10
N TYR A 542 -7.14 -4.13 -17.08
CA TYR A 542 -7.68 -4.33 -15.73
C TYR A 542 -8.09 -2.99 -15.14
N PHE A 543 -9.20 -2.96 -14.42
CA PHE A 543 -9.78 -1.71 -13.94
C PHE A 543 -8.81 -0.93 -13.06
N GLU A 544 -8.16 -1.60 -12.11
CA GLU A 544 -7.23 -1.02 -11.14
C GLU A 544 -5.88 -0.58 -11.76
N ALA A 545 -5.53 -1.10 -12.93
CA ALA A 545 -4.36 -0.65 -13.70
C ALA A 545 -4.69 0.46 -14.69
N ARG A 546 -5.92 0.47 -15.24
CA ARG A 546 -6.35 1.38 -16.30
C ARG A 546 -6.91 2.70 -15.81
N VAL A 547 -7.72 2.66 -14.73
CA VAL A 547 -8.52 3.81 -14.30
C VAL A 547 -7.72 4.88 -13.57
N PRO A 548 -6.77 4.55 -12.69
CA PRO A 548 -6.00 5.60 -12.02
C PRO A 548 -5.29 6.54 -13.01
N GLU A 549 -5.36 7.84 -12.76
CA GLU A 549 -4.69 8.89 -13.54
C GLU A 549 -3.28 9.20 -13.00
N VAL A 550 -2.65 8.19 -12.42
CA VAL A 550 -1.27 8.16 -11.93
C VAL A 550 -0.60 6.86 -12.40
N PRO A 551 0.74 6.76 -12.39
CA PRO A 551 1.41 5.49 -12.63
C PRO A 551 0.85 4.40 -11.71
N ALA A 552 0.33 3.34 -12.32
CA ALA A 552 -0.42 2.29 -11.65
C ALA A 552 0.08 0.90 -12.04
N MET A 553 0.11 0.01 -11.07
CA MET A 553 0.31 -1.42 -11.33
C MET A 553 -0.60 -2.27 -10.44
N LEU A 554 -0.91 -3.46 -10.93
CA LEU A 554 -1.51 -4.54 -10.18
C LEU A 554 -0.51 -5.70 -10.13
N LEU A 555 -0.24 -6.18 -8.94
CA LEU A 555 0.62 -7.33 -8.70
C LEU A 555 -0.23 -8.54 -8.37
N GLU A 556 -0.08 -9.62 -9.12
CA GLU A 556 -0.54 -10.96 -8.77
C GLU A 556 0.64 -11.73 -8.20
N LEU A 557 0.73 -11.80 -6.88
CA LEU A 557 1.82 -12.49 -6.19
C LEU A 557 1.39 -13.86 -5.73
N LEU A 558 1.98 -14.89 -6.31
CA LEU A 558 1.66 -16.29 -6.03
C LEU A 558 0.20 -16.61 -6.41
N SER A 559 -0.19 -17.85 -6.16
CA SER A 559 -1.59 -18.24 -6.17
C SER A 559 -2.00 -18.77 -4.81
N HIS A 560 -3.02 -18.17 -4.21
CA HIS A 560 -3.55 -18.61 -2.92
C HIS A 560 -4.22 -19.99 -2.99
N GLN A 561 -4.43 -20.54 -4.20
CA GLN A 561 -4.98 -21.87 -4.44
C GLN A 561 -3.91 -22.90 -4.85
N ASN A 562 -2.64 -22.50 -4.97
CA ASN A 562 -1.56 -23.40 -5.35
C ASN A 562 -0.68 -23.75 -4.15
N PHE A 563 -0.60 -25.04 -3.81
CA PHE A 563 0.14 -25.48 -2.62
C PHE A 563 1.62 -25.09 -2.65
N ALA A 564 2.27 -25.22 -3.83
CA ALA A 564 3.67 -24.84 -3.99
C ALA A 564 3.91 -23.36 -3.69
N ASP A 565 3.03 -22.48 -4.12
CA ASP A 565 3.07 -21.05 -3.83
C ASP A 565 2.82 -20.75 -2.36
N MET A 566 1.85 -21.43 -1.75
CA MET A 566 1.44 -21.14 -0.37
C MET A 566 2.45 -21.59 0.68
N LYS A 567 3.35 -22.52 0.36
CA LYS A 567 4.52 -22.80 1.22
C LYS A 567 5.38 -21.57 1.43
N TYR A 568 5.52 -20.71 0.42
CA TYR A 568 6.18 -19.41 0.54
C TYR A 568 5.21 -18.34 1.08
N GLY A 569 3.99 -18.31 0.56
CA GLY A 569 3.01 -17.27 0.87
C GLY A 569 2.61 -17.19 2.35
N LEU A 570 2.65 -18.31 3.08
CA LEU A 570 2.39 -18.35 4.52
C LEU A 570 3.64 -18.14 5.38
N ASP A 571 4.84 -18.03 4.79
CA ASP A 571 6.06 -17.71 5.52
C ASP A 571 6.18 -16.19 5.78
N PRO A 572 6.15 -15.74 7.04
CA PRO A 572 6.31 -14.32 7.37
C PRO A 572 7.68 -13.74 6.96
N ASN A 573 8.73 -14.54 6.84
CA ASN A 573 10.02 -14.08 6.31
C ASN A 573 9.94 -13.78 4.81
N PHE A 574 9.26 -14.64 4.06
CA PHE A 574 8.99 -14.39 2.64
C PHE A 574 8.14 -13.12 2.46
N ARG A 575 7.10 -12.94 3.28
CA ARG A 575 6.25 -11.74 3.26
C ARG A 575 7.06 -10.47 3.50
N PHE A 576 7.98 -10.48 4.47
CA PHE A 576 8.90 -9.37 4.72
C PHE A 576 9.78 -9.08 3.50
N THR A 577 10.42 -10.11 2.95
CA THR A 577 11.35 -9.97 1.81
C THR A 577 10.66 -9.41 0.58
N VAL A 578 9.49 -9.93 0.22
CA VAL A 578 8.74 -9.45 -0.95
C VAL A 578 8.20 -8.04 -0.73
N SER A 579 7.66 -7.75 0.45
CA SER A 579 7.20 -6.39 0.77
C SER A 579 8.35 -5.37 0.68
N ARG A 580 9.55 -5.76 1.13
CA ARG A 580 10.77 -4.95 1.01
C ARG A 580 11.19 -4.76 -0.45
N ALA A 581 11.09 -5.80 -1.27
CA ALA A 581 11.38 -5.72 -2.70
C ALA A 581 10.41 -4.76 -3.42
N ILE A 582 9.11 -4.81 -3.08
CA ILE A 582 8.11 -3.87 -3.60
C ILE A 582 8.47 -2.43 -3.20
N TYR A 583 8.76 -2.21 -1.91
CA TYR A 583 9.20 -0.90 -1.40
C TYR A 583 10.44 -0.39 -2.15
N LYS A 584 11.46 -1.23 -2.36
CA LYS A 584 12.67 -0.87 -3.12
C LYS A 584 12.32 -0.44 -4.54
N GLY A 585 11.46 -1.19 -5.22
CA GLY A 585 11.02 -0.87 -6.59
C GLY A 585 10.26 0.46 -6.67
N MET A 586 9.38 0.76 -5.71
CA MET A 586 8.66 2.03 -5.62
C MET A 586 9.61 3.21 -5.35
N LEU A 587 10.54 3.05 -4.39
CA LEU A 587 11.53 4.05 -4.07
C LEU A 587 12.45 4.35 -5.25
N GLU A 588 12.94 3.31 -5.93
CA GLU A 588 13.78 3.43 -7.11
C GLU A 588 13.06 4.16 -8.25
N PHE A 589 11.80 3.78 -8.52
CA PHE A 589 10.99 4.42 -9.55
C PHE A 589 10.80 5.92 -9.27
N ILE A 590 10.35 6.28 -8.07
CA ILE A 590 10.11 7.66 -7.67
C ILE A 590 11.42 8.46 -7.73
N ALA A 591 12.51 7.93 -7.21
CA ALA A 591 13.80 8.62 -7.21
C ALA A 591 14.32 8.89 -8.62
N LYS A 592 14.26 7.88 -9.52
CA LYS A 592 14.65 8.04 -10.92
C LYS A 592 13.74 8.99 -11.70
N ARG A 593 12.43 8.94 -11.46
CA ARG A 593 11.47 9.90 -12.00
C ARG A 593 11.86 11.34 -11.61
N ASP A 594 12.21 11.53 -10.36
CA ASP A 594 12.53 12.86 -9.78
C ASP A 594 13.98 13.27 -10.02
N GLY A 595 14.81 12.45 -10.70
CA GLY A 595 16.21 12.74 -11.01
C GLY A 595 17.09 12.86 -9.78
N ARG A 596 16.82 12.10 -8.72
CA ARG A 596 17.56 12.12 -7.44
C ARG A 596 18.14 10.75 -7.06
N ASP A 597 19.18 10.79 -6.25
CA ASP A 597 19.68 9.57 -5.60
C ASP A 597 18.72 9.08 -4.51
N TYR A 598 18.81 7.80 -4.21
CA TYR A 598 18.03 7.16 -3.17
C TYR A 598 18.86 6.25 -2.28
N VAL A 599 18.40 6.10 -1.05
CA VAL A 599 18.94 5.21 -0.04
C VAL A 599 17.78 4.36 0.49
N VAL A 600 18.00 3.06 0.61
CA VAL A 600 17.01 2.13 1.14
C VAL A 600 17.12 2.13 2.67
N GLN A 601 16.00 2.11 3.40
CA GLN A 601 16.02 1.98 4.86
C GLN A 601 16.80 0.73 5.29
N PRO A 602 17.50 0.75 6.45
CA PRO A 602 18.27 -0.40 6.91
C PRO A 602 17.38 -1.60 7.25
N LEU A 603 18.00 -2.77 7.38
CA LEU A 603 17.39 -3.90 8.06
C LEU A 603 17.36 -3.68 9.58
N PRO A 604 16.46 -4.37 10.32
CA PRO A 604 16.50 -4.39 11.78
C PRO A 604 17.86 -4.82 12.29
N VAL A 605 18.27 -4.27 13.43
CA VAL A 605 19.52 -4.70 14.09
C VAL A 605 19.46 -6.17 14.49
N SER A 606 20.61 -6.78 14.64
CA SER A 606 20.76 -8.15 15.11
C SER A 606 21.59 -8.22 16.40
N ASN A 607 21.53 -9.36 17.09
CA ASN A 607 22.33 -9.61 18.30
C ASN A 607 22.14 -8.54 19.39
N PHE A 608 20.93 -8.01 19.54
CA PHE A 608 20.64 -7.10 20.63
C PHE A 608 20.79 -7.83 21.96
N ALA A 609 21.56 -7.25 22.87
CA ALA A 609 21.85 -7.81 24.18
C ALA A 609 21.94 -6.72 25.24
N ILE A 610 21.61 -7.08 26.48
CA ILE A 610 21.77 -6.26 27.68
C ILE A 610 22.71 -6.98 28.64
N THR A 611 23.81 -6.33 29.03
CA THR A 611 24.81 -6.87 29.94
C THR A 611 24.98 -5.94 31.13
N GLN A 612 24.88 -6.45 32.33
CA GLN A 612 25.18 -5.69 33.55
C GLN A 612 26.70 -5.44 33.64
N VAL A 613 27.07 -4.16 33.72
CA VAL A 613 28.47 -3.71 33.78
C VAL A 613 28.83 -3.02 35.10
N GLY A 614 27.89 -2.88 36.01
CA GLY A 614 28.03 -2.31 37.35
C GLY A 614 26.73 -2.51 38.15
N ASP A 615 26.71 -2.08 39.42
CA ASP A 615 25.56 -2.34 40.31
C ASP A 615 24.20 -1.88 39.73
N ASN A 616 24.19 -0.71 39.13
CA ASN A 616 22.98 -0.11 38.51
C ASN A 616 23.22 0.23 37.03
N LYS A 617 24.30 -0.25 36.43
CA LYS A 617 24.70 0.07 35.07
C LYS A 617 24.58 -1.13 34.16
N PHE A 618 23.99 -0.88 32.99
CA PHE A 618 23.80 -1.88 31.95
C PHE A 618 24.32 -1.34 30.61
N SER A 619 24.95 -2.21 29.85
CA SER A 619 25.39 -1.96 28.48
C SER A 619 24.40 -2.59 27.51
N LEU A 620 23.78 -1.80 26.69
CA LEU A 620 22.98 -2.20 25.53
C LEU A 620 23.92 -2.33 24.35
N THR A 621 23.96 -3.47 23.69
CA THR A 621 24.81 -3.73 22.53
C THR A 621 24.03 -4.41 21.42
N TRP A 622 24.33 -4.10 20.17
CA TRP A 622 23.69 -4.70 18.99
C TRP A 622 24.64 -4.71 17.80
N LYS A 623 24.21 -5.27 16.68
CA LYS A 623 24.93 -5.22 15.41
C LYS A 623 24.03 -4.65 14.32
N ALA A 624 24.58 -3.78 13.48
CA ALA A 624 23.96 -3.44 12.22
C ALA A 624 23.86 -4.70 11.35
N THR A 625 22.70 -4.93 10.77
CA THR A 625 22.48 -6.06 9.85
C THR A 625 22.87 -5.64 8.45
N THR A 626 23.81 -6.36 7.84
CA THR A 626 24.16 -6.16 6.44
C THR A 626 23.04 -6.69 5.54
N ASP A 627 22.54 -5.85 4.63
CA ASP A 627 21.57 -6.28 3.64
C ASP A 627 22.27 -6.91 2.44
N THR A 628 22.23 -8.24 2.35
CA THR A 628 22.84 -8.98 1.24
C THR A 628 22.09 -8.83 -0.09
N LEU A 629 20.87 -8.27 -0.05
CA LEU A 629 20.02 -8.03 -1.20
C LEU A 629 20.09 -6.56 -1.72
N CYS A 630 20.75 -5.67 -0.96
CA CYS A 630 20.80 -4.24 -1.30
C CYS A 630 22.04 -3.56 -0.69
N ASP A 631 22.92 -3.06 -1.52
CA ASP A 631 24.14 -2.33 -1.13
C ASP A 631 23.88 -0.87 -0.69
N LYS A 632 22.65 -0.37 -0.86
CA LYS A 632 22.23 0.99 -0.48
C LYS A 632 21.48 1.07 0.85
N ALA A 633 21.58 0.06 1.70
CA ALA A 633 20.78 -0.06 2.92
C ALA A 633 21.61 -0.02 4.22
N GLU A 634 22.83 0.50 4.20
CA GLU A 634 23.68 0.55 5.40
C GLU A 634 23.09 1.48 6.46
N ALA A 635 23.13 1.04 7.72
CA ALA A 635 22.77 1.84 8.87
C ALA A 635 23.86 2.89 9.16
N THR A 636 23.46 4.13 9.44
CA THR A 636 24.39 5.23 9.81
C THR A 636 24.21 5.70 11.25
N SER A 637 23.11 5.29 11.89
CA SER A 637 22.78 5.58 13.28
C SER A 637 21.67 4.66 13.78
N PHE A 638 21.39 4.71 15.08
CA PHE A 638 20.42 3.86 15.74
C PHE A 638 19.56 4.69 16.70
N VAL A 639 18.26 4.45 16.67
CA VAL A 639 17.30 5.02 17.62
C VAL A 639 17.11 4.02 18.75
N VAL A 640 17.39 4.46 19.95
CA VAL A 640 17.17 3.67 21.18
C VAL A 640 15.86 4.10 21.79
N TRP A 641 14.97 3.14 22.00
CA TRP A 641 13.66 3.34 22.62
C TRP A 641 13.66 2.72 24.00
N GLU A 642 13.06 3.40 24.97
CA GLU A 642 12.91 2.96 26.36
C GLU A 642 11.45 2.95 26.77
N ARG A 643 11.05 1.94 27.53
CA ARG A 643 9.79 1.87 28.25
C ARG A 643 10.09 1.61 29.72
N VAL A 644 9.53 2.44 30.62
CA VAL A 644 9.64 2.26 32.07
C VAL A 644 8.35 1.66 32.59
N GLY A 645 8.45 0.53 33.28
CA GLY A 645 7.31 -0.22 33.81
C GLY A 645 6.28 -0.54 32.73
N LYS A 646 5.01 -0.22 32.98
CA LYS A 646 3.89 -0.40 32.04
C LYS A 646 3.62 0.82 31.15
N GLY A 647 4.57 1.75 31.05
CA GLY A 647 4.45 2.93 30.19
C GLY A 647 4.52 2.58 28.69
N ALA A 648 4.61 3.62 27.87
CA ALA A 648 4.88 3.47 26.44
C ALA A 648 6.36 3.63 26.12
N PHE A 649 6.80 3.08 24.98
CA PHE A 649 8.14 3.32 24.48
C PHE A 649 8.31 4.78 24.06
N LYS A 650 9.35 5.42 24.59
CA LYS A 650 9.76 6.77 24.22
C LYS A 650 11.17 6.74 23.65
N MET A 651 11.44 7.62 22.72
CA MET A 651 12.79 7.77 22.18
C MET A 651 13.72 8.26 23.29
N LEU A 652 14.69 7.41 23.67
CA LEU A 652 15.71 7.73 24.65
C LEU A 652 16.83 8.57 24.01
N ASP A 653 17.43 8.06 22.94
CA ASP A 653 18.49 8.74 22.22
C ASP A 653 18.66 8.24 20.78
N VAL A 654 19.49 8.97 20.01
CA VAL A 654 19.97 8.57 18.68
C VAL A 654 21.50 8.50 18.71
N VAL A 655 22.03 7.30 18.59
CA VAL A 655 23.46 7.03 18.68
C VAL A 655 24.03 6.58 17.33
N LYS A 656 25.33 6.80 17.13
CA LYS A 656 26.05 6.32 15.94
C LYS A 656 26.70 4.96 16.15
N GLU A 657 27.20 4.76 17.36
CA GLU A 657 27.83 3.50 17.72
C GLU A 657 26.78 2.45 18.11
N PRO A 658 26.96 1.17 17.79
CA PRO A 658 25.99 0.13 18.08
C PRO A 658 26.01 -0.31 19.56
N GLN A 659 26.06 0.65 20.46
CA GLN A 659 26.06 0.43 21.91
C GLN A 659 25.59 1.69 22.66
N MET A 660 25.06 1.49 23.86
CA MET A 660 24.70 2.56 24.80
C MET A 660 24.73 2.03 26.22
N GLU A 661 25.27 2.81 27.18
CA GLU A 661 25.15 2.50 28.62
C GLU A 661 23.93 3.20 29.21
N VAL A 662 23.20 2.51 30.07
CA VAL A 662 22.08 3.04 30.85
C VAL A 662 22.28 2.79 32.33
N THR A 663 21.69 3.67 33.16
CA THR A 663 21.75 3.54 34.62
C THR A 663 20.32 3.52 35.16
N ILE A 664 19.97 2.51 35.95
CA ILE A 664 18.65 2.31 36.52
C ILE A 664 18.71 2.50 38.04
N THR A 665 17.93 3.44 38.57
CA THR A 665 17.93 3.80 40.00
C THR A 665 16.54 3.95 40.61
N ASP A 666 15.48 3.65 39.84
CA ASP A 666 14.10 3.92 40.22
C ASP A 666 13.31 2.68 40.66
N ASN A 667 13.96 1.53 40.79
CA ASN A 667 13.33 0.26 41.16
C ASN A 667 12.25 -0.25 40.18
N GLU A 668 12.28 0.25 38.92
CA GLU A 668 11.37 -0.15 37.87
C GLU A 668 12.05 -1.05 36.84
N ILE A 669 11.27 -1.76 36.04
CA ILE A 669 11.79 -2.52 34.87
C ILE A 669 11.86 -1.58 33.68
N HIS A 670 13.02 -1.49 33.05
CA HIS A 670 13.26 -0.74 31.84
C HIS A 670 13.38 -1.69 30.66
N SER A 671 12.51 -1.52 29.68
CA SER A 671 12.50 -2.30 28.43
C SER A 671 13.06 -1.45 27.29
N TYR A 672 13.85 -2.07 26.42
CA TYR A 672 14.51 -1.40 25.31
C TYR A 672 14.25 -2.10 24.00
N LYS A 673 14.18 -1.34 22.92
CA LYS A 673 14.21 -1.80 21.52
C LYS A 673 15.02 -0.83 20.68
N ILE A 674 15.59 -1.32 19.58
CA ILE A 674 16.50 -0.57 18.74
C ILE A 674 15.97 -0.53 17.31
N GLU A 675 16.01 0.63 16.68
CA GLU A 675 15.77 0.79 15.23
C GLU A 675 17.03 1.31 14.56
N ALA A 676 17.48 0.67 13.49
CA ALA A 676 18.54 1.19 12.64
C ALA A 676 18.01 2.32 11.74
N MET A 677 18.83 3.30 11.42
CA MET A 677 18.43 4.47 10.63
C MET A 677 19.51 4.90 9.64
N ASN A 678 19.09 5.45 8.49
CA ASN A 678 19.92 6.14 7.52
C ASN A 678 19.13 7.27 6.84
N ALA A 679 19.68 7.88 5.79
CA ALA A 679 19.02 8.94 5.02
C ALA A 679 17.77 8.48 4.24
N GLY A 680 17.56 7.18 4.08
CA GLY A 680 16.43 6.56 3.40
C GLY A 680 15.25 6.22 4.31
N GLY A 681 15.48 6.11 5.62
CA GLY A 681 14.42 5.75 6.57
C GLY A 681 14.90 5.04 7.82
N ARG A 682 13.95 4.52 8.59
CA ARG A 682 14.17 3.67 9.77
C ARG A 682 13.81 2.21 9.48
N SER A 683 14.53 1.30 10.10
CA SER A 683 14.20 -0.12 10.10
C SER A 683 12.95 -0.42 10.94
N PHE A 684 12.48 -1.64 10.86
CA PHE A 684 11.64 -2.20 11.92
C PHE A 684 12.46 -2.33 13.21
N PRO A 685 11.80 -2.31 14.41
CA PRO A 685 12.51 -2.44 15.67
C PRO A 685 13.11 -3.84 15.86
N SER A 686 14.12 -3.92 16.72
CA SER A 686 14.56 -5.18 17.29
C SER A 686 13.49 -5.81 18.17
N GLU A 687 13.75 -7.04 18.64
CA GLU A 687 13.07 -7.57 19.80
C GLU A 687 13.19 -6.62 21.01
N VAL A 688 12.26 -6.75 21.96
CA VAL A 688 12.30 -6.02 23.23
C VAL A 688 13.10 -6.84 24.23
N LEU A 689 14.09 -6.22 24.87
CA LEU A 689 14.79 -6.75 26.03
C LEU A 689 14.62 -5.80 27.20
N ALA A 690 14.76 -6.32 28.43
CA ALA A 690 14.57 -5.53 29.62
C ALA A 690 15.65 -5.78 30.68
N CYS A 691 15.85 -4.79 31.54
CA CYS A 691 16.63 -4.91 32.77
C CYS A 691 16.03 -4.06 33.87
N GLY A 692 16.36 -4.37 35.11
CA GLY A 692 15.90 -3.64 36.27
C GLY A 692 16.76 -3.98 37.48
N VAL A 693 16.72 -3.12 38.51
CA VAL A 693 17.39 -3.32 39.78
C VAL A 693 16.36 -3.15 40.89
N ALA A 694 16.08 -4.23 41.62
CA ALA A 694 15.18 -4.18 42.76
C ALA A 694 15.91 -3.77 44.02
N GLU A 695 15.39 -2.86 44.80
CA GLU A 695 15.89 -2.48 46.12
C GLU A 695 15.89 -3.70 47.04
N GLY A 696 17.03 -3.97 47.69
CA GLY A 696 17.19 -5.13 48.55
C GLY A 696 17.32 -6.48 47.85
N SER A 697 17.64 -6.46 46.56
CA SER A 697 17.86 -7.65 45.75
C SER A 697 18.90 -8.59 46.41
N LYS A 698 18.59 -9.89 46.44
CA LYS A 698 19.48 -10.93 47.00
C LYS A 698 20.27 -11.69 45.93
N GLY A 699 20.12 -11.31 44.67
CA GLY A 699 20.77 -11.96 43.53
C GLY A 699 20.29 -11.45 42.20
N THR A 700 20.83 -11.97 41.13
CA THR A 700 20.52 -11.64 39.75
C THR A 700 19.79 -12.78 39.07
N VAL A 701 18.71 -12.46 38.38
CA VAL A 701 17.94 -13.37 37.50
C VAL A 701 18.19 -12.97 36.06
N MET A 702 18.59 -13.94 35.25
CA MET A 702 18.68 -13.73 33.78
C MET A 702 17.47 -14.34 33.11
N VAL A 703 16.79 -13.53 32.28
CA VAL A 703 15.72 -13.99 31.41
C VAL A 703 16.26 -14.21 30.00
N VAL A 704 16.16 -15.44 29.50
CA VAL A 704 16.55 -15.78 28.13
C VAL A 704 15.30 -15.95 27.29
N ASN A 705 15.06 -15.01 26.34
CA ASN A 705 13.99 -15.14 25.38
C ASN A 705 14.44 -15.99 24.20
N GLY A 706 13.94 -17.23 24.13
CA GLY A 706 14.25 -18.18 23.05
C GLY A 706 13.29 -18.16 21.87
N PHE A 707 12.25 -17.31 21.90
CA PHE A 707 11.14 -17.30 20.93
C PHE A 707 11.08 -16.00 20.11
N THR A 708 12.19 -15.64 19.48
CA THR A 708 12.30 -14.38 18.72
C THR A 708 12.10 -14.55 17.22
N ARG A 709 11.94 -15.78 16.74
CA ARG A 709 11.85 -16.06 15.31
C ARG A 709 10.40 -16.20 14.86
N VAL A 710 10.12 -15.63 13.71
CA VAL A 710 8.91 -15.93 12.92
C VAL A 710 9.15 -17.21 12.11
N SER A 711 8.11 -18.00 11.86
CA SER A 711 8.17 -19.22 11.05
C SER A 711 6.90 -19.46 10.28
N ALA A 712 7.01 -20.13 9.13
CA ALA A 712 5.89 -20.66 8.38
C ALA A 712 5.16 -21.76 9.17
N PRO A 713 3.90 -22.05 8.88
CA PRO A 713 3.22 -23.25 9.38
C PRO A 713 3.88 -24.51 8.82
N ASP A 714 3.85 -25.60 9.60
CA ASP A 714 4.25 -26.92 9.10
C ASP A 714 3.27 -27.45 8.06
N TRP A 715 3.75 -28.25 7.12
CA TRP A 715 2.97 -28.73 5.99
C TRP A 715 3.18 -30.22 5.72
N PHE A 716 2.23 -30.83 5.03
CA PHE A 716 2.32 -32.19 4.54
C PHE A 716 2.06 -32.27 3.05
N ASP A 717 2.62 -33.31 2.44
CA ASP A 717 2.40 -33.68 1.06
C ASP A 717 2.30 -35.19 0.95
N ALA A 718 1.10 -35.69 0.64
CA ALA A 718 0.80 -37.11 0.50
C ALA A 718 0.48 -37.48 -0.96
N GLY A 719 1.01 -36.73 -1.93
CA GLY A 719 0.79 -36.96 -3.35
C GLY A 719 -0.50 -36.29 -3.85
N GLU A 720 -1.62 -36.96 -3.83
CA GLU A 720 -2.90 -36.36 -4.26
C GLU A 720 -3.42 -35.31 -3.27
N MET A 721 -3.06 -35.43 -2.00
CA MET A 721 -3.45 -34.52 -0.94
C MET A 721 -2.24 -33.78 -0.37
N ALA A 722 -2.41 -32.48 -0.10
CA ALA A 722 -1.42 -31.66 0.56
C ALA A 722 -2.11 -30.59 1.42
N GLY A 723 -1.40 -29.99 2.36
CA GLY A 723 -1.94 -28.95 3.22
C GLY A 723 -1.01 -28.58 4.36
N PHE A 724 -1.56 -27.89 5.36
CA PHE A 724 -0.82 -27.37 6.50
C PHE A 724 -1.33 -27.95 7.82
N TYR A 725 -0.41 -28.24 8.73
CA TYR A 725 -0.72 -28.82 10.05
C TYR A 725 -0.91 -27.74 11.12
N ASP A 726 -1.92 -26.90 10.98
CA ASP A 726 -2.17 -25.81 11.93
C ASP A 726 -2.42 -26.29 13.37
N GLU A 727 -2.98 -27.46 13.60
CA GLU A 727 -3.14 -28.04 14.94
C GLU A 727 -1.85 -28.49 15.60
N LYS A 728 -0.81 -28.77 14.80
CA LYS A 728 0.50 -29.21 15.30
C LYS A 728 1.49 -28.08 15.40
N ASP A 729 1.58 -27.29 14.34
CA ASP A 729 2.46 -26.14 14.23
C ASP A 729 1.91 -25.20 13.14
N HIS A 730 1.12 -24.20 13.51
CA HIS A 730 0.63 -23.21 12.56
C HIS A 730 1.62 -22.07 12.31
N GLY A 731 2.85 -22.24 12.76
CA GLY A 731 3.90 -21.24 12.61
C GLY A 731 3.87 -20.15 13.67
N VAL A 732 4.76 -19.18 13.51
CA VAL A 732 4.85 -17.99 14.37
C VAL A 732 4.77 -16.77 13.47
N PRO A 733 3.61 -16.12 13.35
CA PRO A 733 3.43 -14.95 12.53
C PRO A 733 4.16 -13.73 13.12
N TYR A 734 4.34 -12.70 12.29
CA TYR A 734 4.78 -11.40 12.76
C TYR A 734 3.57 -10.57 13.23
N MET A 735 3.58 -10.12 14.47
CA MET A 735 2.46 -9.41 15.11
C MET A 735 1.20 -10.30 15.23
N ASN A 736 0.07 -9.86 14.72
CA ASN A 736 -1.18 -10.60 14.72
C ASN A 736 -1.29 -11.48 13.48
N ASP A 737 -1.86 -12.66 13.63
CA ASP A 737 -2.20 -13.51 12.50
C ASP A 737 -3.54 -13.10 11.88
N ILE A 738 -3.50 -12.09 11.03
CA ILE A 738 -4.69 -11.52 10.39
C ILE A 738 -5.18 -12.32 9.19
N CYS A 739 -4.43 -13.31 8.73
CA CYS A 739 -4.80 -14.07 7.53
C CYS A 739 -5.39 -15.46 7.82
N PHE A 740 -5.29 -15.96 9.04
CA PHE A 740 -5.82 -17.26 9.42
C PHE A 740 -7.35 -17.20 9.61
N ILE A 741 -8.08 -18.06 8.94
CA ILE A 741 -9.54 -18.13 9.00
C ILE A 741 -10.08 -19.54 9.35
N GLY A 742 -9.22 -20.41 9.83
CA GLY A 742 -9.56 -21.76 10.24
C GLY A 742 -8.80 -22.81 9.48
N SER A 743 -8.75 -24.01 10.08
CA SER A 743 -8.01 -25.15 9.57
C SER A 743 -8.56 -25.64 8.24
N GLN A 744 -7.67 -26.02 7.37
CA GLN A 744 -8.02 -26.76 6.16
C GLN A 744 -7.06 -27.92 5.99
N PHE A 745 -7.59 -29.13 6.16
CA PHE A 745 -6.81 -30.37 6.22
C PHE A 745 -6.63 -31.05 4.87
N GLU A 746 -7.41 -30.67 3.87
CA GLU A 746 -7.44 -31.38 2.61
C GLU A 746 -7.39 -30.44 1.42
N PHE A 747 -6.38 -30.63 0.60
CA PHE A 747 -6.27 -30.05 -0.73
C PHE A 747 -5.99 -31.17 -1.72
N ARG A 748 -6.83 -31.28 -2.77
CA ARG A 748 -6.68 -32.27 -3.83
C ARG A 748 -6.16 -31.63 -5.09
N ARG A 749 -4.98 -32.01 -5.52
CA ARG A 749 -4.31 -31.44 -6.71
C ARG A 749 -5.05 -31.66 -8.02
N ASN A 750 -5.90 -32.68 -8.10
CA ASN A 750 -6.69 -32.96 -9.28
C ASN A 750 -7.97 -32.11 -9.42
N ILE A 751 -8.21 -31.20 -8.48
CA ILE A 751 -9.31 -30.25 -8.52
C ILE A 751 -8.71 -28.87 -8.81
N PRO A 752 -8.80 -28.38 -10.07
CA PRO A 752 -8.14 -27.12 -10.45
C PRO A 752 -8.89 -25.87 -9.96
N TRP A 753 -10.12 -26.03 -9.51
CA TRP A 753 -10.96 -24.95 -9.00
C TRP A 753 -11.89 -25.49 -7.90
N MET A 754 -12.01 -24.72 -6.83
CA MET A 754 -12.97 -25.00 -5.76
C MET A 754 -14.07 -23.95 -5.81
N ASP A 755 -15.32 -24.40 -5.83
CA ASP A 755 -16.46 -23.51 -5.74
C ASP A 755 -16.65 -22.96 -4.31
N ASP A 756 -17.51 -21.96 -4.21
CA ASP A 756 -17.77 -21.26 -2.97
C ASP A 756 -18.19 -22.19 -1.81
N ASP A 757 -19.06 -23.12 -2.08
CA ASP A 757 -19.60 -24.02 -1.06
C ASP A 757 -18.56 -25.06 -0.63
N ALA A 758 -17.81 -25.64 -1.56
CA ALA A 758 -16.76 -26.61 -1.26
C ALA A 758 -15.57 -25.98 -0.51
N ALA A 759 -15.25 -24.72 -0.80
CA ALA A 759 -14.16 -23.99 -0.15
C ALA A 759 -14.56 -23.31 1.16
N GLY A 760 -15.83 -23.36 1.56
CA GLY A 760 -16.31 -22.76 2.79
C GLY A 760 -16.39 -21.23 2.76
N PHE A 761 -16.75 -20.65 1.63
CA PHE A 761 -17.11 -19.25 1.52
C PHE A 761 -18.10 -18.85 2.62
N GLY A 762 -17.97 -17.68 3.17
CA GLY A 762 -18.89 -17.13 4.15
C GLY A 762 -18.93 -17.80 5.53
N ALA A 763 -18.30 -18.97 5.71
CA ALA A 763 -18.43 -19.75 6.94
C ALA A 763 -17.34 -19.47 7.98
N SER A 764 -16.28 -18.75 7.62
CA SER A 764 -15.10 -18.57 8.46
C SER A 764 -14.86 -17.12 8.83
N ARG A 765 -14.35 -16.90 10.03
CA ARG A 765 -13.92 -15.58 10.51
C ARG A 765 -12.41 -15.48 10.52
N SER A 766 -11.89 -14.29 10.30
CA SER A 766 -10.46 -14.02 10.51
C SER A 766 -10.11 -14.15 11.98
N ASN A 767 -8.85 -14.53 12.25
CA ASN A 767 -8.33 -14.65 13.61
C ASN A 767 -7.84 -13.30 14.16
N TYR A 768 -8.67 -12.27 14.05
CA TYR A 768 -8.30 -10.90 14.40
C TYR A 768 -8.18 -10.65 15.91
N GLU A 769 -8.76 -11.52 16.73
CA GLU A 769 -8.70 -11.39 18.18
C GLU A 769 -7.47 -12.05 18.81
N THR A 770 -6.76 -12.87 18.04
CA THR A 770 -5.56 -13.55 18.52
C THR A 770 -4.36 -12.63 18.44
N ALA A 771 -3.93 -12.15 19.56
CA ALA A 771 -2.65 -11.46 19.68
C ALA A 771 -1.52 -12.48 19.56
N VAL A 772 -0.60 -12.27 18.66
CA VAL A 772 0.54 -13.01 18.57
C VAL A 772 1.80 -12.39 18.34
N ILE A 773 2.71 -12.86 18.79
CA ILE A 773 3.77 -12.28 19.30
C ILE A 773 5.11 -12.87 18.95
N ALA A 774 5.51 -12.83 17.70
CA ALA A 774 6.86 -13.13 17.34
C ALA A 774 7.81 -12.06 17.89
N GLY A 775 8.83 -12.50 18.56
CA GLY A 775 9.91 -11.64 19.01
C GLY A 775 9.66 -10.83 20.28
N ASN A 776 8.43 -10.77 20.74
CA ASN A 776 8.04 -10.02 21.94
C ASN A 776 7.03 -10.79 22.79
N THR A 777 7.41 -12.01 23.17
CA THR A 777 6.55 -12.92 23.91
C THR A 777 6.48 -12.65 25.40
N PHE A 778 7.34 -11.78 25.90
CA PHE A 778 7.35 -11.42 27.30
C PHE A 778 6.83 -10.01 27.52
N ASP A 779 5.90 -9.90 28.47
CA ASP A 779 5.62 -8.63 29.11
C ASP A 779 6.49 -8.54 30.37
N TYR A 780 7.59 -7.79 30.22
CA TYR A 780 8.56 -7.63 31.31
C TYR A 780 7.98 -6.80 32.45
#